data_e79df0bc40c0a1f4a7b788da2343dccd
#
_entry.id   e79df0bc40c0a1f4a7b788da2343dccd
#
_cell.length_a   1.000
_cell.length_b   1.000
_cell.length_c   1.000
_cell.angle_alpha   90.00
_cell.angle_beta   90.00
_cell.angle_gamma   90.00
#
_symmetry.space_group_name_H-M   'P 1'
#
loop_
_entity.id
_entity.type
_entity.pdbx_description
1 polymer ?
#
loop_
_entity_poly.entity_id
_entity_poly.type
_entity_poly.pdbx_seq_one_letter_code
_entity_poly.pdbx_strand_id
1 'polypeptide(L)'
;MLCSMCKKNTAVIFINKQGADGKAEVEGLCYECAKKKGINPIDTMAKQANLSDKDIQDLSNKLDTMFKNLSDNMADIDEDELSEMINGESEIEGAQGVPLGSIFSGLFGIKQNGDESSNYSSGGTQKVKEKTKPNKKRKALDTYGTNLTVKAKNNQIDRVIGRDKEIERMIQILNRRSKNNPCLIGEPGVGKTAIAQGLALRIASGSVPAKLLNKEVYLLDMTAVIAGTQFRGQFEARMKAIIDECRNDGNIILVIDEIHNIIEAGDAEHSMNAANILKPSLANGELQMIGTITLKEYRKYIEKDTALERRFQPIIVEEPSVEDAISILQGIKQYYEDYHHVRISNDIIRQIVNMSEKYIHDRFLPDKAIDILDEACSKINLNDKDLYDLEVLNNQLKEVQAKKEEAAQADSTEDYQKAAELKTQECALLEQIDNLKKRMQPKDLTTQDIANVIESWTKIPVNKITEEETKKLLNLEDNLHKRIIGQNEAVEAVSRAIRRNRVGLKSTKRPPSFIFVGPTGVGKTELAKALAYEMFGSEKSIIRFDMSEYMESNSTAKLIGAPPGYVGYDDAGQLTERVKRNPYSIILLDEIEKAHNDVFNILLQVLDDGRLTDAQGNTVSFENTIIIMTSNAGSNLNTNSIGFGGTSEASKNRMLGALKDLFRPEFLNRIDEIVAFDSLTNEQLLQIVDLMVSDTQKVLNDRNIELILTDEAKKYVLTKGTDLKYGARPLRRAIQRYVEDELSDMILKSELTNGKKVLVEYDKEQDKLVFNIQ
;
A
#
# COMPACT_ATOMS: atom_id res chain seq x y z
N MET A 1 3.16 40.52 34.66
CA MET A 1 2.08 41.38 35.25
C MET A 1 2.33 41.50 36.76
N LEU A 2 2.47 42.68 37.28
CA LEU A 2 2.66 42.91 38.73
C LEU A 2 1.31 42.75 39.46
N CYS A 3 1.35 42.27 40.69
CA CYS A 3 0.16 42.08 41.53
C CYS A 3 -0.68 43.36 41.65
N SER A 4 -1.95 43.29 41.33
CA SER A 4 -2.87 44.42 41.31
C SER A 4 -3.02 45.08 42.70
N MET A 5 -2.75 44.34 43.80
CA MET A 5 -2.92 44.78 45.16
C MET A 5 -1.64 45.35 45.79
N CYS A 6 -0.47 44.71 45.67
CA CYS A 6 0.75 45.16 46.29
C CYS A 6 1.68 45.90 45.33
N LYS A 7 1.56 45.71 44.02
CA LYS A 7 2.40 46.28 42.94
C LYS A 7 3.91 46.07 43.12
N LYS A 8 4.29 45.09 43.96
CA LYS A 8 5.69 44.76 44.25
C LYS A 8 6.08 43.35 43.74
N ASN A 9 5.19 42.39 43.86
CA ASN A 9 5.46 40.99 43.52
C ASN A 9 4.72 40.62 42.26
N THR A 10 5.22 39.68 41.51
CA THR A 10 4.60 39.16 40.28
C THR A 10 3.26 38.46 40.59
N ALA A 11 2.24 38.67 39.76
CA ALA A 11 0.92 38.04 39.93
C ALA A 11 1.01 36.57 39.48
N VAL A 12 0.57 35.66 40.37
CA VAL A 12 0.61 34.18 40.16
C VAL A 12 -0.81 33.61 40.14
N ILE A 13 -1.81 34.33 40.70
CA ILE A 13 -3.21 33.90 40.76
C ILE A 13 -4.07 34.94 40.04
N PHE A 14 -4.81 34.49 39.03
CA PHE A 14 -5.71 35.35 38.24
C PHE A 14 -7.14 35.05 38.53
N ILE A 15 -7.94 36.08 38.84
CA ILE A 15 -9.36 35.98 39.23
C ILE A 15 -10.17 36.80 38.23
N ASN A 16 -11.19 36.18 37.66
CA ASN A 16 -12.16 36.87 36.83
C ASN A 16 -13.20 37.56 37.73
N LYS A 17 -13.27 38.89 37.64
CA LYS A 17 -14.26 39.72 38.33
C LYS A 17 -15.16 40.35 37.27
N GLN A 18 -16.47 40.28 37.47
CA GLN A 18 -17.39 41.05 36.66
C GLN A 18 -17.33 42.52 37.08
N GLY A 19 -16.85 43.36 36.20
CA GLY A 19 -16.87 44.81 36.38
C GLY A 19 -18.29 45.38 36.35
N ALA A 20 -18.47 46.59 36.88
CA ALA A 20 -19.77 47.28 36.92
C ALA A 20 -20.41 47.47 35.51
N ASP A 21 -19.64 47.33 34.45
CA ASP A 21 -20.06 47.48 33.04
C ASP A 21 -20.31 46.14 32.33
N GLY A 22 -20.38 45.01 33.07
CA GLY A 22 -20.66 43.68 32.50
C GLY A 22 -19.49 43.03 31.72
N LYS A 23 -18.31 43.66 31.67
CA LYS A 23 -17.09 43.04 31.07
C LYS A 23 -16.31 42.30 32.14
N ALA A 24 -15.80 41.13 31.81
CA ALA A 24 -14.92 40.35 32.67
C ALA A 24 -13.52 41.02 32.72
N GLU A 25 -13.12 41.49 33.88
CA GLU A 25 -11.76 41.99 34.15
C GLU A 25 -10.99 40.92 34.92
N VAL A 26 -9.75 40.64 34.46
CA VAL A 26 -8.85 39.68 35.11
C VAL A 26 -7.96 40.43 36.13
N GLU A 27 -8.16 40.16 37.42
CA GLU A 27 -7.35 40.73 38.53
C GLU A 27 -6.24 39.71 38.86
N GLY A 28 -4.96 40.07 38.61
CA GLY A 28 -3.80 39.25 38.94
C GLY A 28 -3.30 39.53 40.34
N LEU A 29 -3.20 38.54 41.23
CA LEU A 29 -2.73 38.67 42.61
C LEU A 29 -1.48 37.82 42.85
N CYS A 30 -0.50 38.34 43.61
CA CYS A 30 0.56 37.48 44.15
C CYS A 30 0.01 36.60 45.27
N TYR A 31 0.69 35.50 45.57
CA TYR A 31 0.25 34.50 46.54
C TYR A 31 -0.08 35.08 47.91
N GLU A 32 0.77 35.99 48.47
CA GLU A 32 0.52 36.65 49.75
C GLU A 32 -0.73 37.55 49.76
N CYS A 33 -0.99 38.22 48.64
CA CYS A 33 -2.17 39.08 48.54
C CYS A 33 -3.43 38.28 48.32
N ALA A 34 -3.40 37.14 47.66
CA ALA A 34 -4.54 36.21 47.54
C ALA A 34 -4.88 35.59 48.89
N LYS A 35 -3.90 35.21 49.69
CA LYS A 35 -4.09 34.68 51.04
C LYS A 35 -4.71 35.73 52.00
N LYS A 36 -4.30 36.99 51.89
CA LYS A 36 -4.90 38.13 52.65
C LYS A 36 -6.35 38.42 52.23
N LYS A 37 -6.73 38.10 51.00
CA LYS A 37 -8.07 38.27 50.43
C LYS A 37 -8.98 37.09 50.73
N GLY A 38 -8.50 36.06 51.49
CA GLY A 38 -9.25 34.86 51.88
C GLY A 38 -9.40 33.83 50.77
N ILE A 39 -8.64 33.96 49.71
CA ILE A 39 -8.65 33.05 48.60
C ILE A 39 -7.45 32.11 48.78
N ASN A 40 -7.69 31.00 49.46
CA ASN A 40 -6.68 29.97 49.66
C ASN A 40 -6.97 28.78 48.73
N PRO A 41 -6.20 28.60 47.65
CA PRO A 41 -6.44 27.51 46.70
C PRO A 41 -6.31 26.12 47.37
N ILE A 42 -5.59 26.04 48.50
CA ILE A 42 -5.32 24.78 49.22
C ILE A 42 -6.55 24.31 49.99
N ASP A 43 -7.33 25.22 50.58
CA ASP A 43 -8.52 24.88 51.38
C ASP A 43 -9.64 24.27 50.51
N THR A 44 -9.72 24.69 49.26
CA THR A 44 -10.71 24.16 48.31
C THR A 44 -10.34 22.73 47.84
N MET A 45 -9.07 22.44 47.68
CA MET A 45 -8.57 21.13 47.27
C MET A 45 -8.50 20.12 48.43
N ALA A 46 -8.15 20.59 49.64
CA ALA A 46 -8.12 19.76 50.84
C ALA A 46 -9.49 19.21 51.21
N LYS A 47 -10.56 20.01 50.99
CA LYS A 47 -11.95 19.57 51.17
C LYS A 47 -12.42 18.52 50.19
N GLN A 48 -11.82 18.47 48.98
CA GLN A 48 -12.15 17.47 47.98
C GLN A 48 -11.35 16.15 48.13
N ALA A 49 -10.19 16.20 48.84
CA ALA A 49 -9.26 15.06 48.92
C ALA A 49 -9.22 14.34 50.28
N ASN A 50 -10.07 14.71 51.26
CA ASN A 50 -10.13 14.13 52.62
C ASN A 50 -8.76 13.98 53.32
N LEU A 51 -7.85 14.97 53.19
CA LEU A 51 -6.51 14.96 53.77
C LEU A 51 -6.51 15.39 55.28
N SER A 52 -5.60 14.83 56.08
CA SER A 52 -5.46 15.19 57.47
C SER A 52 -4.82 16.58 57.67
N ASP A 53 -5.09 17.25 58.78
CA ASP A 53 -4.57 18.60 59.08
C ASP A 53 -3.03 18.70 59.03
N LYS A 54 -2.31 17.62 59.30
CA LYS A 54 -0.84 17.56 59.21
C LYS A 54 -0.37 17.54 57.76
N ASP A 55 -1.05 16.80 56.89
CA ASP A 55 -0.71 16.72 55.47
C ASP A 55 -0.99 18.04 54.78
N ILE A 56 -2.03 18.77 55.24
CA ILE A 56 -2.38 20.11 54.73
C ILE A 56 -1.28 21.13 55.06
N GLN A 57 -0.72 21.07 56.27
CA GLN A 57 0.39 21.96 56.68
C GLN A 57 1.68 21.67 55.94
N ASP A 58 2.03 20.40 55.74
CA ASP A 58 3.22 20.01 54.95
C ASP A 58 3.08 20.38 53.47
N LEU A 59 1.89 20.26 52.93
CA LEU A 59 1.56 20.67 51.55
C LEU A 59 1.68 22.19 51.37
N SER A 60 1.15 22.95 52.34
CA SER A 60 1.25 24.43 52.38
C SER A 60 2.70 24.90 52.39
N ASN A 61 3.54 24.30 53.22
CA ASN A 61 4.95 24.65 53.33
C ASN A 61 5.78 24.31 52.05
N LYS A 62 5.45 23.19 51.41
CA LYS A 62 6.10 22.78 50.15
C LYS A 62 5.69 23.71 48.99
N LEU A 63 4.42 24.10 48.94
CA LEU A 63 3.91 25.03 47.93
C LEU A 63 4.43 26.46 48.15
N ASP A 64 4.52 26.93 49.38
CA ASP A 64 5.12 28.23 49.71
C ASP A 64 6.59 28.32 49.24
N THR A 65 7.35 27.24 49.40
CA THR A 65 8.74 27.15 48.93
C THR A 65 8.84 27.13 47.39
N MET A 66 7.90 26.43 46.75
CA MET A 66 7.86 26.31 45.29
C MET A 66 7.42 27.61 44.61
N PHE A 67 6.46 28.34 45.17
CA PHE A 67 6.04 29.64 44.66
C PHE A 67 7.08 30.74 44.90
N LYS A 68 7.87 30.67 45.98
CA LYS A 68 9.03 31.54 46.15
C LYS A 68 10.08 31.31 45.09
N ASN A 69 10.42 30.05 44.80
CA ASN A 69 11.41 29.72 43.75
C ASN A 69 10.91 30.06 42.34
N LEU A 70 9.59 30.04 42.09
CA LEU A 70 9.02 30.48 40.82
C LEU A 70 9.08 32.00 40.66
N SER A 71 8.86 32.77 41.74
CA SER A 71 8.93 34.23 41.70
C SER A 71 10.32 34.75 41.47
N ASP A 72 11.34 34.01 41.96
CA ASP A 72 12.75 34.36 41.75
C ASP A 72 13.27 34.01 40.33
N ASN A 73 12.68 33.00 39.69
CA ASN A 73 13.03 32.60 38.33
C ASN A 73 12.24 33.33 37.22
N MET A 74 11.15 34.03 37.54
CA MET A 74 10.37 34.78 36.55
C MET A 74 10.78 36.25 36.42
N ALA A 75 11.81 36.68 37.09
CA ALA A 75 12.33 38.07 37.02
C ALA A 75 13.10 38.39 35.71
N ASP A 76 13.43 37.39 34.92
CA ASP A 76 14.25 37.52 33.70
C ASP A 76 13.49 37.22 32.37
N ILE A 77 12.18 37.21 32.34
CA ILE A 77 11.39 36.98 31.10
C ILE A 77 10.79 38.31 30.63
N ASP A 78 11.12 38.73 29.41
CA ASP A 78 10.65 39.97 28.78
C ASP A 78 9.11 39.94 28.55
N GLU A 79 8.48 41.15 28.72
CA GLU A 79 7.04 41.36 28.61
C GLU A 79 6.42 40.99 27.27
N ASP A 80 7.20 40.95 26.20
CA ASP A 80 6.75 40.58 24.83
C ASP A 80 6.54 39.08 24.63
N GLU A 81 7.36 38.23 25.26
CA GLU A 81 7.19 36.77 25.22
C GLU A 81 5.95 36.27 26.01
N LEU A 82 5.57 37.01 27.05
CA LEU A 82 4.41 36.65 27.88
C LEU A 82 3.08 36.99 27.19
N SER A 83 3.07 38.01 26.33
CA SER A 83 1.86 38.42 25.59
C SER A 83 1.50 37.48 24.45
N GLU A 84 2.50 36.86 23.82
CA GLU A 84 2.29 35.85 22.78
C GLU A 84 1.78 34.50 23.33
N MET A 85 2.13 34.14 24.56
CA MET A 85 1.62 32.93 25.22
C MET A 85 0.16 33.02 25.66
N ILE A 86 -0.41 34.24 25.77
CA ILE A 86 -1.79 34.48 26.25
C ILE A 86 -2.78 34.67 25.07
N ASN A 87 -2.33 35.07 23.90
CA ASN A 87 -3.17 35.44 22.76
C ASN A 87 -3.29 34.39 21.65
N GLY A 88 -3.08 33.11 21.95
CA GLY A 88 -3.40 32.00 21.02
C GLY A 88 -4.90 31.83 20.88
N GLU A 89 -5.48 32.43 19.85
CA GLU A 89 -6.85 32.17 19.42
C GLU A 89 -7.02 30.70 19.04
N SER A 90 -7.74 29.98 19.88
CA SER A 90 -8.45 28.77 19.45
C SER A 90 -9.84 28.82 20.04
N GLU A 91 -10.82 28.97 19.15
CA GLU A 91 -12.24 28.81 19.45
C GLU A 91 -12.52 27.42 20.06
N ILE A 92 -12.80 27.38 21.34
CA ILE A 92 -13.54 26.28 21.96
C ILE A 92 -14.49 26.93 22.98
N GLU A 93 -15.78 26.81 22.70
CA GLU A 93 -16.85 27.10 23.65
C GLU A 93 -16.70 26.29 24.93
N GLY A 94 -16.72 26.97 26.07
CA GLY A 94 -16.82 26.32 27.37
C GLY A 94 -15.71 26.75 28.33
N ALA A 95 -16.02 27.77 29.16
CA ALA A 95 -15.15 28.21 30.21
C ALA A 95 -14.76 27.08 31.18
N GLN A 96 -13.47 26.67 31.14
CA GLN A 96 -12.82 26.08 32.32
C GLN A 96 -11.34 26.34 32.24
N GLY A 97 -10.79 26.88 33.33
CA GLY A 97 -9.40 27.26 33.49
C GLY A 97 -8.42 26.12 33.26
N VAL A 98 -7.18 26.47 33.03
CA VAL A 98 -6.00 25.57 32.86
C VAL A 98 -6.09 24.45 33.91
N PRO A 99 -6.08 23.18 33.54
CA PRO A 99 -6.23 22.10 34.53
C PRO A 99 -4.97 22.00 35.38
N LEU A 100 -5.05 22.55 36.59
CA LEU A 100 -4.03 22.33 37.63
C LEU A 100 -3.84 20.84 37.97
N GLY A 101 -4.75 19.97 37.50
CA GLY A 101 -4.67 18.52 37.67
C GLY A 101 -3.50 17.85 36.99
N SER A 102 -3.03 18.35 35.85
CA SER A 102 -1.88 17.79 35.14
C SER A 102 -0.52 18.12 35.77
N ILE A 103 -0.46 19.25 36.48
CA ILE A 103 0.72 19.64 37.26
C ILE A 103 0.80 18.83 38.56
N PHE A 104 -0.37 18.48 39.10
CA PHE A 104 -0.47 17.74 40.37
C PHE A 104 -0.24 16.25 40.26
N SER A 105 -0.63 15.61 39.15
CA SER A 105 -0.38 14.17 38.93
C SER A 105 1.11 13.85 38.72
N GLY A 106 1.91 14.82 38.27
CA GLY A 106 3.36 14.70 38.17
C GLY A 106 4.10 14.88 39.51
N LEU A 107 3.47 15.55 40.51
CA LEU A 107 4.12 15.86 41.78
C LEU A 107 3.74 14.86 42.92
N PHE A 108 2.62 14.17 42.79
CA PHE A 108 2.18 13.13 43.71
C PHE A 108 2.10 11.82 43.01
N GLY A 109 3.22 11.08 43.05
CA GLY A 109 3.25 9.66 42.74
C GLY A 109 2.39 8.89 43.71
N ILE A 110 1.08 8.84 43.51
CA ILE A 110 0.19 7.93 44.23
C ILE A 110 0.44 6.53 43.63
N LYS A 111 1.30 5.78 44.33
CA LYS A 111 1.34 4.32 44.24
C LYS A 111 0.03 3.79 44.79
N GLN A 112 -0.81 3.22 43.94
CA GLN A 112 -1.79 2.25 44.41
C GLN A 112 -1.02 1.02 44.89
N ASN A 113 -0.97 0.83 46.20
CA ASN A 113 -0.56 -0.42 46.84
C ASN A 113 -1.76 -1.35 46.84
N GLY A 114 -1.61 -2.51 46.31
CA GLY A 114 -2.35 -3.74 46.61
C GLY A 114 -1.34 -4.86 46.61
N ASP A 115 -1.10 -5.33 47.62
CA ASP A 115 -1.18 -6.44 48.55
C ASP A 115 0.17 -7.01 48.97
N GLU A 116 0.41 -6.83 50.28
CA GLU A 116 1.23 -7.71 51.09
C GLU A 116 0.44 -8.98 51.41
N SER A 117 1.04 -10.14 51.22
CA SER A 117 0.79 -11.27 52.10
C SER A 117 2.07 -12.02 52.38
N SER A 118 2.36 -12.00 53.64
CA SER A 118 3.33 -12.73 54.42
C SER A 118 3.33 -14.27 54.18
N ASN A 119 4.48 -14.97 54.14
CA ASN A 119 4.85 -15.85 55.23
C ASN A 119 6.20 -16.59 55.12
N TYR A 120 6.98 -16.48 56.17
CA TYR A 120 7.81 -17.45 56.88
C TYR A 120 8.65 -18.53 56.11
N SER A 121 9.88 -18.43 56.19
CA SER A 121 10.96 -18.94 57.04
C SER A 121 11.70 -20.15 56.50
N SER A 122 12.98 -20.00 56.66
CA SER A 122 14.07 -20.89 57.03
C SER A 122 14.89 -21.60 55.94
N GLY A 123 16.21 -21.43 56.09
CA GLY A 123 17.21 -22.36 55.60
C GLY A 123 18.28 -21.75 54.69
N GLY A 124 19.39 -21.39 55.31
CA GLY A 124 20.51 -20.72 54.65
C GLY A 124 21.26 -21.55 53.64
N THR A 125 21.78 -20.85 52.69
CA THR A 125 23.10 -21.11 52.07
C THR A 125 23.61 -19.82 51.44
N GLN A 126 24.79 -19.39 51.82
CA GLN A 126 25.47 -18.22 51.31
C GLN A 126 25.71 -18.38 49.79
N LYS A 127 25.07 -17.55 48.96
CA LYS A 127 25.49 -17.25 47.59
C LYS A 127 25.88 -15.79 47.52
N VAL A 128 27.08 -15.56 47.03
CA VAL A 128 27.69 -14.29 46.75
C VAL A 128 26.71 -13.43 45.94
N LYS A 129 26.26 -12.30 46.51
CA LYS A 129 25.48 -11.30 45.83
C LYS A 129 26.43 -10.49 44.96
N GLU A 130 26.40 -10.72 43.63
CA GLU A 130 26.83 -9.71 42.68
C GLU A 130 25.98 -8.46 42.86
N LYS A 131 26.63 -7.35 43.09
CA LYS A 131 26.00 -6.02 43.18
C LYS A 131 25.48 -5.63 41.83
N THR A 132 24.22 -5.92 41.52
CA THR A 132 23.50 -5.27 40.43
C THR A 132 23.38 -3.79 40.78
N LYS A 133 23.98 -2.93 39.94
CA LYS A 133 23.84 -1.48 40.00
C LYS A 133 22.36 -1.12 39.83
N PRO A 134 21.85 -0.10 40.54
CA PRO A 134 20.46 0.31 40.40
C PRO A 134 20.17 0.74 38.96
N ASN A 135 19.09 0.20 38.39
CA ASN A 135 18.60 0.51 37.04
C ASN A 135 18.38 2.04 36.91
N LYS A 136 19.26 2.72 36.19
CA LYS A 136 19.05 4.12 35.84
C LYS A 136 17.79 4.19 34.97
N LYS A 137 16.77 4.94 35.40
CA LYS A 137 15.54 5.16 34.63
C LYS A 137 15.87 5.87 33.30
N ARG A 138 15.75 5.16 32.19
CA ARG A 138 15.94 5.63 30.81
C ARG A 138 14.61 6.16 30.27
N LYS A 139 14.20 7.36 30.74
CA LYS A 139 12.86 7.87 30.45
C LYS A 139 12.61 8.13 28.96
N ALA A 140 13.58 8.71 28.27
CA ALA A 140 13.43 9.04 26.85
C ALA A 140 13.50 7.79 25.96
N LEU A 141 14.48 6.91 26.20
CA LEU A 141 14.63 5.67 25.44
C LEU A 141 13.44 4.72 25.62
N ASP A 142 12.94 4.57 26.85
CA ASP A 142 11.80 3.68 27.12
C ASP A 142 10.47 4.26 26.59
N THR A 143 10.39 5.60 26.41
CA THR A 143 9.21 6.25 25.83
C THR A 143 9.18 6.20 24.30
N TYR A 144 10.33 6.41 23.65
CA TYR A 144 10.43 6.56 22.20
C TYR A 144 11.10 5.37 21.49
N GLY A 145 11.55 4.35 22.24
CA GLY A 145 12.26 3.22 21.68
C GLY A 145 11.83 1.89 22.28
N THR A 146 11.99 0.84 21.51
CA THR A 146 11.74 -0.54 21.91
C THR A 146 13.05 -1.27 22.18
N ASN A 147 13.23 -1.83 23.39
CA ASN A 147 14.40 -2.63 23.73
C ASN A 147 14.31 -4.03 23.10
N LEU A 148 15.00 -4.23 21.97
CA LEU A 148 15.02 -5.52 21.25
C LEU A 148 15.72 -6.62 22.06
N THR A 149 16.74 -6.29 22.87
CA THR A 149 17.45 -7.30 23.67
C THR A 149 16.56 -7.87 24.78
N VAL A 150 15.70 -7.05 25.39
CA VAL A 150 14.72 -7.51 26.37
C VAL A 150 13.64 -8.36 25.69
N LYS A 151 13.12 -7.93 24.54
CA LYS A 151 12.18 -8.73 23.75
C LYS A 151 12.78 -10.09 23.34
N ALA A 152 14.07 -10.11 22.94
CA ALA A 152 14.78 -11.35 22.60
C ALA A 152 14.89 -12.30 23.80
N LYS A 153 15.21 -11.77 24.99
CA LYS A 153 15.27 -12.58 26.23
C LYS A 153 13.90 -13.13 26.64
N ASN A 154 12.83 -12.44 26.31
CA ASN A 154 11.45 -12.86 26.59
C ASN A 154 10.86 -13.75 25.48
N ASN A 155 11.65 -14.16 24.48
CA ASN A 155 11.21 -14.93 23.30
C ASN A 155 10.07 -14.23 22.51
N GLN A 156 10.11 -12.91 22.46
CA GLN A 156 9.13 -12.07 21.72
C GLN A 156 9.65 -11.63 20.35
N ILE A 157 10.77 -12.15 19.91
CA ILE A 157 11.36 -11.91 18.59
C ILE A 157 11.50 -13.25 17.87
N ASP A 158 11.02 -13.30 16.66
CA ASP A 158 11.10 -14.45 15.79
C ASP A 158 12.55 -14.78 15.42
N ARG A 159 12.82 -16.05 15.17
CA ARG A 159 14.15 -16.49 14.78
C ARG A 159 14.51 -15.94 13.40
N VAL A 160 15.65 -15.26 13.30
CA VAL A 160 16.18 -14.75 12.03
C VAL A 160 16.97 -15.83 11.31
N ILE A 161 16.63 -16.09 10.08
CA ILE A 161 17.18 -17.19 9.25
C ILE A 161 17.76 -16.60 7.96
N GLY A 162 18.87 -17.18 7.48
CA GLY A 162 19.45 -16.82 6.18
C GLY A 162 20.21 -15.49 6.13
N ARG A 163 20.45 -14.83 7.27
CA ARG A 163 21.15 -13.53 7.34
C ARG A 163 22.42 -13.57 8.19
N ASP A 164 23.02 -14.74 8.36
CA ASP A 164 24.18 -14.91 9.22
C ASP A 164 25.39 -14.10 8.77
N LYS A 165 25.63 -14.00 7.47
CA LYS A 165 26.75 -13.23 6.90
C LYS A 165 26.65 -11.74 7.21
N GLU A 166 25.47 -11.16 7.00
CA GLU A 166 25.19 -9.75 7.26
C GLU A 166 25.28 -9.44 8.76
N ILE A 167 24.73 -10.33 9.62
CA ILE A 167 24.81 -10.17 11.08
C ILE A 167 26.27 -10.28 11.54
N GLU A 168 27.06 -11.22 11.05
CA GLU A 168 28.49 -11.33 11.36
C GLU A 168 29.27 -10.08 10.92
N ARG A 169 28.97 -9.58 9.71
CA ARG A 169 29.59 -8.36 9.22
C ARG A 169 29.23 -7.16 10.08
N MET A 170 27.98 -7.06 10.52
CA MET A 170 27.52 -6.01 11.43
C MET A 170 28.24 -6.10 12.79
N ILE A 171 28.39 -7.28 13.36
CA ILE A 171 29.14 -7.54 14.60
C ILE A 171 30.61 -7.10 14.44
N GLN A 172 31.23 -7.44 13.30
CA GLN A 172 32.61 -7.03 13.00
C GLN A 172 32.75 -5.50 12.99
N ILE A 173 31.80 -4.80 12.34
CA ILE A 173 31.81 -3.33 12.25
C ILE A 173 31.62 -2.71 13.63
N LEU A 174 30.62 -3.16 14.40
CA LEU A 174 30.35 -2.68 15.76
C LEU A 174 31.55 -2.88 16.72
N ASN A 175 32.38 -3.88 16.48
CA ASN A 175 33.58 -4.16 17.29
C ASN A 175 34.78 -3.28 16.93
N ARG A 176 34.74 -2.51 15.83
CA ARG A 176 35.84 -1.63 15.39
C ARG A 176 36.05 -0.47 16.35
N ARG A 177 37.24 0.13 16.30
CA ARG A 177 37.57 1.35 17.06
C ARG A 177 36.98 2.61 16.44
N SER A 178 36.96 2.69 15.11
CA SER A 178 36.43 3.80 14.32
C SER A 178 35.56 3.26 13.20
N LYS A 179 34.64 4.08 12.68
CA LYS A 179 33.64 3.66 11.67
C LYS A 179 32.85 2.45 12.14
N ASN A 180 32.41 2.51 13.39
CA ASN A 180 31.74 1.42 14.11
C ASN A 180 30.20 1.49 14.00
N ASN A 181 29.66 2.27 13.05
CA ASN A 181 28.24 2.40 12.81
C ASN A 181 27.90 1.70 11.48
N PRO A 182 27.30 0.51 11.49
CA PRO A 182 26.84 -0.15 10.28
C PRO A 182 25.62 0.56 9.70
N CYS A 183 25.56 0.63 8.37
CA CYS A 183 24.41 1.10 7.62
C CYS A 183 23.95 -0.02 6.70
N LEU A 184 22.76 -0.56 6.94
CA LEU A 184 22.15 -1.64 6.16
C LEU A 184 21.47 -1.02 4.93
N ILE A 185 22.00 -1.30 3.75
CA ILE A 185 21.51 -0.72 2.49
C ILE A 185 20.83 -1.84 1.70
N GLY A 186 19.58 -1.65 1.32
CA GLY A 186 18.84 -2.61 0.50
C GLY A 186 17.43 -2.12 0.19
N GLU A 187 16.76 -2.80 -0.70
CA GLU A 187 15.39 -2.46 -1.08
C GLU A 187 14.41 -2.70 0.10
N PRO A 188 13.22 -2.08 0.09
CA PRO A 188 12.18 -2.35 1.09
C PRO A 188 11.78 -3.84 1.09
N GLY A 189 11.54 -4.42 2.27
CA GLY A 189 11.09 -5.81 2.37
C GLY A 189 12.18 -6.89 2.28
N VAL A 190 13.47 -6.55 2.07
CA VAL A 190 14.55 -7.55 2.04
C VAL A 190 14.98 -8.05 3.43
N GLY A 191 14.40 -7.51 4.51
CA GLY A 191 14.67 -7.97 5.88
C GLY A 191 15.76 -7.20 6.62
N LYS A 192 15.98 -5.91 6.31
CA LYS A 192 16.98 -5.05 7.01
C LYS A 192 16.74 -4.98 8.51
N THR A 193 15.51 -4.76 8.93
CA THR A 193 15.12 -4.68 10.35
C THR A 193 15.29 -6.02 11.06
N ALA A 194 15.04 -7.15 10.37
CA ALA A 194 15.28 -8.50 10.89
C ALA A 194 16.76 -8.74 11.22
N ILE A 195 17.71 -8.19 10.45
CA ILE A 195 19.15 -8.28 10.75
C ILE A 195 19.48 -7.62 12.09
N ALA A 196 18.88 -6.46 12.39
CA ALA A 196 19.06 -5.80 13.69
C ALA A 196 18.45 -6.62 14.85
N GLN A 197 17.28 -7.25 14.61
CA GLN A 197 16.67 -8.20 15.56
C GLN A 197 17.55 -9.44 15.76
N GLY A 198 18.17 -9.96 14.69
CA GLY A 198 19.13 -11.06 14.75
C GLY A 198 20.36 -10.75 15.61
N LEU A 199 20.85 -9.51 15.59
CA LEU A 199 21.89 -9.06 16.50
C LEU A 199 21.42 -9.13 17.96
N ALA A 200 20.21 -8.64 18.24
CA ALA A 200 19.65 -8.68 19.60
C ALA A 200 19.49 -10.12 20.11
N LEU A 201 19.07 -11.06 19.24
CA LEU A 201 19.00 -12.50 19.56
C LEU A 201 20.39 -13.08 19.87
N ARG A 202 21.42 -12.75 19.07
CA ARG A 202 22.80 -13.22 19.32
C ARG A 202 23.40 -12.61 20.59
N ILE A 203 23.06 -11.36 20.94
CA ILE A 203 23.46 -10.77 22.23
C ILE A 203 22.75 -11.47 23.38
N ALA A 204 21.45 -11.73 23.27
CA ALA A 204 20.67 -12.40 24.30
C ALA A 204 21.15 -13.85 24.55
N SER A 205 21.57 -14.58 23.49
CA SER A 205 22.13 -15.93 23.57
C SER A 205 23.63 -15.98 23.97
N GLY A 206 24.28 -14.80 24.06
CA GLY A 206 25.71 -14.72 24.37
C GLY A 206 26.64 -15.09 23.20
N SER A 207 26.12 -15.24 22.00
CA SER A 207 26.87 -15.62 20.78
C SER A 207 27.54 -14.44 20.09
N VAL A 208 28.14 -13.53 20.86
CA VAL A 208 28.80 -12.30 20.37
C VAL A 208 30.15 -12.11 21.08
N PRO A 209 31.09 -11.33 20.52
CA PRO A 209 32.33 -10.98 21.18
C PRO A 209 32.10 -10.31 22.54
N ALA A 210 33.05 -10.50 23.47
CA ALA A 210 32.98 -10.03 24.88
C ALA A 210 32.61 -8.54 25.00
N LYS A 211 33.03 -7.69 24.03
CA LYS A 211 32.73 -6.25 24.00
C LYS A 211 31.22 -5.94 23.78
N LEU A 212 30.50 -6.87 23.18
CA LEU A 212 29.05 -6.70 22.84
C LEU A 212 28.13 -7.48 23.81
N LEU A 213 28.64 -8.32 24.69
CA LEU A 213 27.83 -9.17 25.59
C LEU A 213 26.89 -8.37 26.51
N ASN A 214 27.32 -7.18 26.94
CA ASN A 214 26.53 -6.33 27.84
C ASN A 214 25.81 -5.17 27.10
N LYS A 215 25.81 -5.19 25.78
CA LYS A 215 25.12 -4.17 25.00
C LYS A 215 23.63 -4.46 24.92
N GLU A 216 22.85 -3.40 24.87
CA GLU A 216 21.42 -3.44 24.65
C GLU A 216 21.09 -2.76 23.33
N VAL A 217 20.24 -3.38 22.54
CA VAL A 217 19.80 -2.86 21.23
C VAL A 217 18.44 -2.23 21.39
N TYR A 218 18.33 -0.93 21.08
CA TYR A 218 17.09 -0.17 21.09
C TYR A 218 16.70 0.23 19.67
N LEU A 219 15.50 -0.17 19.24
CA LEU A 219 14.89 0.31 18.01
C LEU A 219 14.13 1.60 18.31
N LEU A 220 14.54 2.70 17.69
CA LEU A 220 13.91 4.01 17.86
C LEU A 220 12.69 4.13 16.95
N ASP A 221 11.56 4.54 17.53
CA ASP A 221 10.36 4.89 16.80
C ASP A 221 10.40 6.38 16.43
N MET A 222 10.79 6.67 15.19
CA MET A 222 10.87 8.04 14.69
C MET A 222 9.52 8.73 14.65
N THR A 223 8.45 7.99 14.39
CA THR A 223 7.09 8.53 14.37
C THR A 223 6.70 9.04 15.75
N ALA A 224 6.99 8.28 16.80
CA ALA A 224 6.73 8.68 18.19
C ALA A 224 7.59 9.87 18.62
N VAL A 225 8.84 9.98 18.13
CA VAL A 225 9.71 11.13 18.42
C VAL A 225 9.18 12.40 17.79
N ILE A 226 8.64 12.34 16.58
CA ILE A 226 8.10 13.48 15.82
C ILE A 226 6.67 13.84 16.28
N ALA A 227 5.85 12.85 16.67
CA ALA A 227 4.47 13.05 17.03
C ALA A 227 4.29 14.10 18.17
N GLY A 228 3.38 15.07 17.94
CA GLY A 228 3.09 16.13 18.91
C GLY A 228 4.17 17.21 19.07
N THR A 229 5.19 17.25 18.19
CA THR A 229 6.15 18.35 18.13
C THR A 229 5.60 19.45 17.21
N GLN A 230 4.93 20.45 17.79
CA GLN A 230 4.45 21.62 17.05
C GLN A 230 5.63 22.60 16.74
N PHE A 231 6.66 22.60 17.57
CA PHE A 231 7.83 23.43 17.43
C PHE A 231 9.08 22.58 17.26
N ARG A 232 9.94 22.96 16.34
CA ARG A 232 11.21 22.33 16.01
C ARG A 232 12.11 22.06 17.23
N GLY A 233 12.20 23.00 18.15
CA GLY A 233 12.99 22.84 19.38
C GLY A 233 12.56 21.66 20.25
N GLN A 234 11.31 21.23 20.16
CA GLN A 234 10.82 20.08 20.92
C GLN A 234 11.38 18.76 20.36
N PHE A 235 11.41 18.60 19.05
CA PHE A 235 12.04 17.45 18.40
C PHE A 235 13.54 17.37 18.71
N GLU A 236 14.23 18.51 18.59
CA GLU A 236 15.68 18.61 18.90
C GLU A 236 15.94 18.25 20.37
N ALA A 237 15.12 18.74 21.29
CA ALA A 237 15.24 18.42 22.71
C ALA A 237 15.02 16.93 23.01
N ARG A 238 14.03 16.30 22.36
CA ARG A 238 13.78 14.84 22.50
C ARG A 238 14.95 14.03 21.96
N MET A 239 15.42 14.33 20.74
CA MET A 239 16.59 13.65 20.15
C MET A 239 17.84 13.81 21.01
N LYS A 240 18.08 15.02 21.50
CA LYS A 240 19.21 15.31 22.41
C LYS A 240 19.10 14.51 23.71
N ALA A 241 17.91 14.43 24.30
CA ALA A 241 17.69 13.64 25.52
C ALA A 241 17.97 12.14 25.28
N ILE A 242 17.53 11.57 24.12
CA ILE A 242 17.82 10.20 23.74
C ILE A 242 19.32 9.96 23.59
N ILE A 243 20.02 10.85 22.89
CA ILE A 243 21.47 10.77 22.66
C ILE A 243 22.23 10.86 24.00
N ASP A 244 21.84 11.80 24.86
CA ASP A 244 22.47 11.98 26.18
C ASP A 244 22.25 10.76 27.08
N GLU A 245 21.08 10.11 27.04
CA GLU A 245 20.82 8.82 27.71
C GLU A 245 21.72 7.72 27.17
N CYS A 246 21.82 7.57 25.83
CA CYS A 246 22.72 6.60 25.19
C CYS A 246 24.19 6.81 25.59
N ARG A 247 24.64 8.07 25.60
CA ARG A 247 26.00 8.47 25.97
C ARG A 247 26.31 8.17 27.42
N ASN A 248 25.39 8.53 28.34
CA ASN A 248 25.58 8.34 29.79
C ASN A 248 25.59 6.87 30.20
N ASP A 249 24.89 6.00 29.45
CA ASP A 249 24.85 4.58 29.71
C ASP A 249 26.05 3.84 29.07
N GLY A 250 26.43 4.23 27.87
CA GLY A 250 27.56 3.66 27.13
C GLY A 250 27.36 2.24 26.63
N ASN A 251 26.29 1.54 27.03
CA ASN A 251 26.01 0.15 26.66
C ASN A 251 24.88 0.00 25.63
N ILE A 252 24.42 1.10 25.05
CA ILE A 252 23.29 1.12 24.10
C ILE A 252 23.81 1.12 22.68
N ILE A 253 23.15 0.31 21.82
CA ILE A 253 23.25 0.36 20.37
C ILE A 253 21.89 0.82 19.88
N LEU A 254 21.84 2.00 19.25
CA LEU A 254 20.63 2.59 18.74
C LEU A 254 20.39 2.11 17.30
N VAL A 255 19.21 1.55 17.02
CA VAL A 255 18.78 1.18 15.67
C VAL A 255 17.78 2.22 15.20
N ILE A 256 18.03 2.77 14.03
CA ILE A 256 17.12 3.72 13.37
C ILE A 256 16.74 3.14 12.03
N ASP A 257 15.47 2.80 11.91
CA ASP A 257 14.91 2.37 10.64
C ASP A 257 14.63 3.59 9.76
N GLU A 258 14.93 3.49 8.47
CA GLU A 258 14.80 4.59 7.51
C GLU A 258 15.51 5.88 7.99
N ILE A 259 16.82 5.79 8.21
CA ILE A 259 17.62 6.92 8.76
C ILE A 259 17.49 8.22 7.96
N HIS A 260 17.05 8.16 6.68
CA HIS A 260 16.81 9.33 5.86
C HIS A 260 15.72 10.25 6.44
N ASN A 261 14.72 9.69 7.15
CA ASN A 261 13.67 10.47 7.80
C ASN A 261 14.22 11.49 8.81
N ILE A 262 15.33 11.19 9.46
CA ILE A 262 15.99 12.14 10.35
C ILE A 262 16.67 13.27 9.57
N ILE A 263 17.15 12.96 8.38
CA ILE A 263 17.89 13.91 7.54
C ILE A 263 16.90 14.83 6.82
N GLU A 264 15.78 14.29 6.32
CA GLU A 264 14.72 15.05 5.64
C GLU A 264 13.91 15.95 6.60
N ALA A 265 13.69 15.55 7.83
CA ALA A 265 12.94 16.35 8.81
C ALA A 265 13.54 17.76 9.05
N GLY A 266 14.61 18.12 8.32
CA GLY A 266 15.27 19.40 8.37
C GLY A 266 15.38 20.18 7.05
N ASP A 267 14.85 19.69 5.93
CA ASP A 267 15.08 20.27 4.58
C ASP A 267 14.10 21.40 4.16
N ALA A 268 13.15 21.81 5.00
CA ALA A 268 12.41 23.05 4.76
C ALA A 268 13.38 24.25 4.82
N GLU A 269 13.40 25.07 3.79
CA GLU A 269 14.31 26.20 3.50
C GLU A 269 14.83 26.91 4.78
N HIS A 270 16.18 26.87 4.99
CA HIS A 270 16.93 27.54 6.06
C HIS A 270 17.00 26.86 7.44
N SER A 271 16.74 25.56 7.58
CA SER A 271 16.79 24.90 8.88
C SER A 271 17.99 23.97 9.07
N MET A 272 18.65 24.00 10.25
CA MET A 272 19.72 23.06 10.60
C MET A 272 19.16 21.64 10.70
N ASN A 273 19.67 20.71 9.89
CA ASN A 273 19.21 19.32 9.81
C ASN A 273 19.35 18.59 11.16
N ALA A 274 18.36 17.73 11.52
CA ALA A 274 18.47 16.86 12.69
C ALA A 274 19.73 15.96 12.66
N ALA A 275 20.26 15.69 11.47
CA ALA A 275 21.57 15.08 11.27
C ALA A 275 22.70 15.84 11.98
N ASN A 276 22.62 17.17 12.13
CA ASN A 276 23.64 17.96 12.79
C ASN A 276 23.72 17.68 14.31
N ILE A 277 22.64 17.19 14.91
CA ILE A 277 22.60 16.76 16.33
C ILE A 277 23.35 15.44 16.50
N LEU A 278 23.24 14.52 15.52
CA LEU A 278 23.90 13.22 15.53
C LEU A 278 25.39 13.31 15.18
N LYS A 279 25.77 14.21 14.27
CA LYS A 279 27.15 14.34 13.77
C LYS A 279 28.22 14.43 14.86
N PRO A 280 28.09 15.28 15.91
CA PRO A 280 29.11 15.39 16.97
C PRO A 280 29.27 14.06 17.74
N SER A 281 28.18 13.44 18.14
CA SER A 281 28.19 12.18 18.94
C SER A 281 28.71 11.00 18.14
N LEU A 282 28.41 10.93 16.84
CA LEU A 282 28.97 9.94 15.91
C LEU A 282 30.46 10.24 15.64
N ALA A 283 30.86 11.50 15.60
CA ALA A 283 32.22 11.89 15.36
C ALA A 283 33.16 11.47 16.50
N ASN A 284 32.72 11.63 17.73
CA ASN A 284 33.48 11.31 18.92
C ASN A 284 33.47 9.81 19.26
N GLY A 285 32.63 9.00 18.58
CA GLY A 285 32.45 7.57 18.88
C GLY A 285 31.72 7.32 20.20
N GLU A 286 30.98 8.31 20.69
CA GLU A 286 30.21 8.25 21.93
C GLU A 286 28.89 7.50 21.76
N LEU A 287 28.39 7.44 20.53
CA LEU A 287 27.15 6.74 20.13
C LEU A 287 27.49 5.61 19.16
N GLN A 288 26.95 4.43 19.39
CA GLN A 288 26.91 3.34 18.42
C GLN A 288 25.50 3.23 17.82
N MET A 289 25.45 3.26 16.49
CA MET A 289 24.19 3.31 15.75
C MET A 289 24.19 2.31 14.60
N ILE A 290 23.04 1.72 14.35
CA ILE A 290 22.72 0.94 13.15
C ILE A 290 21.66 1.71 12.38
N GLY A 291 21.95 2.10 11.15
CA GLY A 291 20.96 2.72 10.26
C GLY A 291 20.47 1.73 9.22
N THR A 292 19.21 1.81 8.83
CA THR A 292 18.70 1.14 7.63
C THR A 292 18.30 2.19 6.59
N ILE A 293 18.51 1.90 5.31
CA ILE A 293 18.26 2.85 4.22
C ILE A 293 18.15 2.11 2.88
N THR A 294 17.52 2.71 1.88
CA THR A 294 17.57 2.24 0.49
C THR A 294 18.82 2.77 -0.22
N LEU A 295 19.20 2.12 -1.35
CA LEU A 295 20.37 2.56 -2.11
C LEU A 295 20.20 3.97 -2.71
N LYS A 296 18.99 4.31 -3.17
CA LYS A 296 18.66 5.65 -3.70
C LYS A 296 18.84 6.74 -2.64
N GLU A 297 18.31 6.50 -1.46
CA GLU A 297 18.37 7.42 -0.32
C GLU A 297 19.80 7.51 0.26
N TYR A 298 20.53 6.39 0.33
CA TYR A 298 21.92 6.39 0.76
C TYR A 298 22.79 7.34 -0.10
N ARG A 299 22.66 7.26 -1.43
CA ARG A 299 23.34 8.16 -2.37
C ARG A 299 22.89 9.60 -2.23
N LYS A 300 21.61 9.83 -1.98
CA LYS A 300 21.04 11.17 -1.87
C LYS A 300 21.45 11.87 -0.57
N TYR A 301 21.45 11.17 0.56
CA TYR A 301 21.55 11.77 1.89
C TYR A 301 22.84 11.45 2.65
N ILE A 302 23.40 10.25 2.52
CA ILE A 302 24.59 9.84 3.26
C ILE A 302 25.87 10.10 2.44
N GLU A 303 25.92 9.66 1.20
CA GLU A 303 27.10 9.75 0.33
C GLU A 303 27.45 11.20 -0.02
N LYS A 304 26.45 12.07 -0.14
CA LYS A 304 26.68 13.52 -0.36
C LYS A 304 27.23 14.24 0.87
N ASP A 305 26.99 13.73 2.07
CA ASP A 305 27.48 14.33 3.32
C ASP A 305 28.76 13.61 3.77
N THR A 306 29.91 14.20 3.44
CA THR A 306 31.23 13.63 3.77
C THR A 306 31.46 13.38 5.25
N ALA A 307 30.72 14.06 6.15
CA ALA A 307 30.84 13.84 7.59
C ALA A 307 30.11 12.56 8.02
N LEU A 308 28.94 12.25 7.44
CA LEU A 308 28.18 11.02 7.68
C LEU A 308 28.83 9.83 6.97
N GLU A 309 29.24 9.97 5.70
CA GLU A 309 29.91 8.91 4.93
C GLU A 309 31.14 8.35 5.64
N ARG A 310 31.93 9.21 6.27
CA ARG A 310 33.12 8.79 7.04
C ARG A 310 32.78 8.06 8.35
N ARG A 311 31.53 8.08 8.80
CA ARG A 311 31.11 7.51 10.08
C ARG A 311 30.31 6.23 9.93
N PHE A 312 29.57 6.10 8.83
CA PHE A 312 28.83 4.90 8.52
C PHE A 312 29.66 3.93 7.67
N GLN A 313 29.48 2.64 7.93
CA GLN A 313 30.04 1.56 7.12
C GLN A 313 28.91 0.84 6.41
N PRO A 314 28.81 0.88 5.08
CA PRO A 314 27.75 0.25 4.34
C PRO A 314 27.85 -1.28 4.42
N ILE A 315 26.69 -1.92 4.55
CA ILE A 315 26.44 -3.36 4.40
C ILE A 315 25.31 -3.50 3.38
N ILE A 316 25.60 -4.06 2.22
CA ILE A 316 24.57 -4.29 1.20
C ILE A 316 23.78 -5.53 1.62
N VAL A 317 22.45 -5.37 1.67
CA VAL A 317 21.49 -6.43 1.94
C VAL A 317 20.73 -6.71 0.65
N GLU A 318 21.14 -7.78 0.00
CA GLU A 318 20.52 -8.19 -1.27
C GLU A 318 19.21 -8.96 -1.02
N GLU A 319 18.36 -8.99 -2.06
CA GLU A 319 17.19 -9.85 -2.06
C GLU A 319 17.61 -11.32 -1.92
N PRO A 320 17.03 -12.12 -1.02
CA PRO A 320 17.37 -13.52 -0.88
C PRO A 320 16.97 -14.30 -2.13
N SER A 321 17.73 -15.36 -2.43
CA SER A 321 17.35 -16.28 -3.49
C SER A 321 16.02 -16.98 -3.16
N VAL A 322 15.37 -17.55 -4.18
CA VAL A 322 14.12 -18.32 -4.00
C VAL A 322 14.32 -19.45 -2.97
N GLU A 323 15.46 -20.12 -2.97
CA GLU A 323 15.77 -21.20 -2.05
C GLU A 323 15.98 -20.69 -0.61
N ASP A 324 16.67 -19.55 -0.47
CA ASP A 324 16.84 -18.91 0.85
C ASP A 324 15.50 -18.41 1.39
N ALA A 325 14.65 -17.82 0.55
CA ALA A 325 13.32 -17.39 0.93
C ALA A 325 12.43 -18.57 1.38
N ILE A 326 12.50 -19.72 0.70
CA ILE A 326 11.82 -20.95 1.14
C ILE A 326 12.30 -21.36 2.52
N SER A 327 13.63 -21.33 2.75
CA SER A 327 14.22 -21.68 4.03
C SER A 327 13.79 -20.72 5.14
N ILE A 328 13.70 -19.42 4.85
CA ILE A 328 13.21 -18.40 5.78
C ILE A 328 11.75 -18.69 6.17
N LEU A 329 10.87 -18.88 5.17
CA LEU A 329 9.45 -19.13 5.42
C LEU A 329 9.24 -20.45 6.19
N GLN A 330 10.01 -21.48 5.87
CA GLN A 330 9.96 -22.75 6.63
C GLN A 330 10.34 -22.58 8.12
N GLY A 331 11.26 -21.67 8.39
CA GLY A 331 11.68 -21.41 9.76
C GLY A 331 10.72 -20.55 10.57
N ILE A 332 9.92 -19.71 9.91
CA ILE A 332 8.95 -18.84 10.57
C ILE A 332 7.52 -19.40 10.54
N LYS A 333 7.26 -20.45 9.73
CA LYS A 333 5.90 -20.97 9.52
C LYS A 333 5.15 -21.30 10.80
N GLN A 334 5.87 -21.81 11.82
CA GLN A 334 5.26 -22.24 13.08
C GLN A 334 4.57 -21.08 13.80
N TYR A 335 5.15 -19.86 13.72
CA TYR A 335 4.54 -18.67 14.31
C TYR A 335 3.19 -18.35 13.66
N TYR A 336 3.08 -18.51 12.34
CA TYR A 336 1.82 -18.30 11.59
C TYR A 336 0.84 -19.45 11.80
N GLU A 337 1.32 -20.71 11.89
CA GLU A 337 0.48 -21.88 12.21
C GLU A 337 -0.17 -21.72 13.60
N ASP A 338 0.61 -21.28 14.59
CA ASP A 338 0.14 -21.07 15.96
C ASP A 338 -0.83 -19.86 16.06
N TYR A 339 -0.53 -18.77 15.33
CA TYR A 339 -1.34 -17.55 15.36
C TYR A 339 -2.69 -17.71 14.65
N HIS A 340 -2.68 -18.32 13.46
CA HIS A 340 -3.87 -18.46 12.63
C HIS A 340 -4.60 -19.79 12.81
N HIS A 341 -4.06 -20.73 13.59
CA HIS A 341 -4.60 -22.09 13.75
C HIS A 341 -4.77 -22.86 12.44
N VAL A 342 -3.82 -22.69 11.52
CA VAL A 342 -3.81 -23.28 10.17
C VAL A 342 -2.58 -24.16 10.04
N ARG A 343 -2.67 -25.27 9.29
CA ARG A 343 -1.53 -26.14 8.99
C ARG A 343 -0.92 -25.74 7.64
N ILE A 344 0.40 -25.53 7.59
CA ILE A 344 1.14 -25.11 6.41
C ILE A 344 2.11 -26.22 6.01
N SER A 345 1.93 -26.82 4.83
CA SER A 345 2.87 -27.81 4.32
C SER A 345 4.11 -27.17 3.69
N ASN A 346 5.23 -27.89 3.65
CA ASN A 346 6.44 -27.39 3.01
C ASN A 346 6.28 -27.19 1.49
N ASP A 347 5.41 -27.95 0.85
CA ASP A 347 5.11 -27.80 -0.57
C ASP A 347 4.34 -26.52 -0.85
N ILE A 348 3.42 -26.14 0.05
CA ILE A 348 2.70 -24.88 0.00
C ILE A 348 3.66 -23.69 0.11
N ILE A 349 4.65 -23.75 1.03
CA ILE A 349 5.68 -22.70 1.16
C ILE A 349 6.46 -22.52 -0.15
N ARG A 350 6.88 -23.63 -0.77
CA ARG A 350 7.53 -23.57 -2.08
C ARG A 350 6.66 -22.91 -3.14
N GLN A 351 5.38 -23.23 -3.14
CA GLN A 351 4.43 -22.63 -4.08
C GLN A 351 4.24 -21.13 -3.81
N ILE A 352 4.12 -20.71 -2.55
CA ILE A 352 4.01 -19.29 -2.18
C ILE A 352 5.20 -18.51 -2.73
N VAL A 353 6.43 -18.97 -2.47
CA VAL A 353 7.64 -18.26 -2.92
C VAL A 353 7.73 -18.23 -4.45
N ASN A 354 7.51 -19.36 -5.12
CA ASN A 354 7.58 -19.42 -6.59
C ASN A 354 6.48 -18.56 -7.25
N MET A 355 5.27 -18.56 -6.72
CA MET A 355 4.16 -17.76 -7.24
C MET A 355 4.38 -16.27 -6.94
N SER A 356 4.87 -15.92 -5.75
CA SER A 356 5.19 -14.53 -5.41
C SER A 356 6.26 -13.96 -6.33
N GLU A 357 7.31 -14.74 -6.62
CA GLU A 357 8.38 -14.34 -7.55
C GLU A 357 7.88 -14.18 -8.98
N LYS A 358 6.98 -15.06 -9.41
CA LYS A 358 6.44 -15.05 -10.77
C LYS A 358 5.44 -13.94 -11.05
N TYR A 359 4.61 -13.59 -10.07
CA TYR A 359 3.44 -12.70 -10.29
C TYR A 359 3.57 -11.34 -9.64
N ILE A 360 4.45 -11.18 -8.61
CA ILE A 360 4.62 -9.93 -7.86
C ILE A 360 6.03 -9.39 -8.08
N HIS A 361 6.13 -8.33 -8.89
CA HIS A 361 7.40 -7.73 -9.29
C HIS A 361 7.68 -6.37 -8.64
N ASP A 362 6.70 -5.79 -7.95
CA ASP A 362 6.80 -4.48 -7.28
C ASP A 362 7.28 -4.57 -5.83
N ARG A 363 7.43 -5.78 -5.30
CA ARG A 363 7.91 -6.08 -3.95
C ARG A 363 9.02 -7.12 -3.97
N PHE A 364 9.81 -7.18 -2.90
CA PHE A 364 10.97 -8.05 -2.80
C PHE A 364 10.74 -9.21 -1.84
N LEU A 365 11.45 -10.32 -2.07
CA LEU A 365 11.52 -11.43 -1.13
C LEU A 365 12.33 -11.02 0.11
N PRO A 366 12.03 -11.57 1.31
CA PRO A 366 10.99 -12.53 1.62
C PRO A 366 9.62 -11.91 1.92
N ASP A 367 9.53 -10.58 2.05
CA ASP A 367 8.37 -9.84 2.53
C ASP A 367 7.10 -10.15 1.72
N LYS A 368 7.17 -10.06 0.38
CA LYS A 368 6.04 -10.40 -0.50
C LYS A 368 5.48 -11.81 -0.29
N ALA A 369 6.35 -12.78 0.05
CA ALA A 369 5.95 -14.15 0.30
C ALA A 369 5.36 -14.34 1.70
N ILE A 370 5.88 -13.61 2.68
CA ILE A 370 5.37 -13.57 4.06
C ILE A 370 3.98 -12.95 4.08
N ASP A 371 3.79 -11.82 3.40
CA ASP A 371 2.49 -11.16 3.29
C ASP A 371 1.43 -12.05 2.65
N ILE A 372 1.77 -12.79 1.59
CA ILE A 372 0.85 -13.77 0.97
C ILE A 372 0.49 -14.87 1.96
N LEU A 373 1.47 -15.38 2.71
CA LEU A 373 1.26 -16.42 3.70
C LEU A 373 0.29 -15.94 4.77
N ASP A 374 0.54 -14.76 5.32
CA ASP A 374 -0.26 -14.15 6.39
C ASP A 374 -1.71 -13.89 5.93
N GLU A 375 -1.88 -13.27 4.75
CA GLU A 375 -3.21 -12.98 4.20
C GLU A 375 -3.99 -14.25 3.83
N ALA A 376 -3.31 -15.28 3.28
CA ALA A 376 -3.96 -16.54 2.96
C ALA A 376 -4.42 -17.29 4.22
N CYS A 377 -3.60 -17.31 5.27
CA CYS A 377 -3.98 -17.87 6.56
C CYS A 377 -5.12 -17.08 7.20
N SER A 378 -5.07 -15.77 7.18
CA SER A 378 -6.12 -14.88 7.68
C SER A 378 -7.46 -15.13 6.99
N LYS A 379 -7.46 -15.32 5.66
CA LYS A 379 -8.66 -15.58 4.88
C LYS A 379 -9.33 -16.91 5.25
N ILE A 380 -8.55 -17.94 5.54
CA ILE A 380 -9.07 -19.24 6.03
C ILE A 380 -9.69 -19.03 7.41
N ASN A 381 -9.05 -18.25 8.26
CA ASN A 381 -9.48 -17.97 9.62
C ASN A 381 -10.83 -17.22 9.65
N LEU A 382 -11.00 -16.20 8.80
CA LEU A 382 -12.26 -15.45 8.66
C LEU A 382 -13.46 -16.33 8.29
N ASN A 383 -13.24 -17.44 7.59
CA ASN A 383 -14.26 -18.37 7.18
C ASN A 383 -14.48 -19.52 8.19
N ASP A 384 -13.79 -19.49 9.35
CA ASP A 384 -13.89 -20.50 10.37
C ASP A 384 -14.88 -20.12 11.46
N LYS A 385 -16.07 -20.78 11.42
CA LYS A 385 -17.13 -20.57 12.41
C LYS A 385 -16.73 -21.04 13.81
N ASP A 386 -15.95 -22.12 13.90
CA ASP A 386 -15.55 -22.69 15.18
C ASP A 386 -14.57 -21.74 15.92
N LEU A 387 -13.71 -21.02 15.20
CA LEU A 387 -12.86 -19.95 15.75
C LEU A 387 -13.65 -18.75 16.23
N TYR A 388 -14.65 -18.33 15.46
CA TYR A 388 -15.54 -17.26 15.86
C TYR A 388 -16.29 -17.60 17.15
N ASP A 389 -16.88 -18.80 17.22
CA ASP A 389 -17.61 -19.28 18.40
C ASP A 389 -16.68 -19.39 19.62
N LEU A 390 -15.42 -19.81 19.44
CA LEU A 390 -14.41 -19.87 20.48
C LEU A 390 -14.08 -18.48 21.02
N GLU A 391 -13.95 -17.47 20.17
CA GLU A 391 -13.67 -16.09 20.58
C GLU A 391 -14.86 -15.48 21.33
N VAL A 392 -16.08 -15.74 20.88
CA VAL A 392 -17.31 -15.33 21.58
C VAL A 392 -17.37 -15.93 22.98
N LEU A 393 -17.09 -17.24 23.11
CA LEU A 393 -17.05 -17.92 24.41
C LEU A 393 -15.95 -17.37 25.33
N ASN A 394 -14.74 -17.08 24.79
CA ASN A 394 -13.66 -16.47 25.56
C ASN A 394 -14.00 -15.06 26.05
N ASN A 395 -14.72 -14.26 25.25
CA ASN A 395 -15.16 -12.94 25.68
C ASN A 395 -16.24 -13.04 26.77
N GLN A 396 -17.19 -13.97 26.61
CA GLN A 396 -18.17 -14.25 27.67
C GLN A 396 -17.51 -14.73 28.96
N LEU A 397 -16.46 -15.56 28.87
CA LEU A 397 -15.69 -16.01 30.03
C LEU A 397 -15.02 -14.83 30.75
N LYS A 398 -14.40 -13.91 30.02
CA LYS A 398 -13.80 -12.70 30.60
C LYS A 398 -14.83 -11.81 31.31
N GLU A 399 -16.01 -11.64 30.70
CA GLU A 399 -17.10 -10.88 31.33
C GLU A 399 -17.60 -11.53 32.62
N VAL A 400 -17.78 -12.87 32.60
CA VAL A 400 -18.21 -13.62 33.80
C VAL A 400 -17.14 -13.56 34.88
N GLN A 401 -15.85 -13.64 34.53
CA GLN A 401 -14.74 -13.51 35.47
C GLN A 401 -14.68 -12.11 36.10
N ALA A 402 -14.83 -11.05 35.30
CA ALA A 402 -14.86 -9.67 35.81
C ALA A 402 -16.04 -9.46 36.79
N LYS A 403 -17.25 -9.92 36.40
CA LYS A 403 -18.43 -9.84 37.29
C LYS A 403 -18.28 -10.65 38.58
N LYS A 404 -17.62 -11.80 38.49
CA LYS A 404 -17.30 -12.63 39.65
C LYS A 404 -16.32 -11.95 40.60
N GLU A 405 -15.28 -11.27 40.09
CA GLU A 405 -14.33 -10.52 40.90
C GLU A 405 -14.99 -9.33 41.56
N GLU A 406 -15.89 -8.60 40.88
CA GLU A 406 -16.68 -7.53 41.45
C GLU A 406 -17.60 -8.06 42.58
N ALA A 407 -18.32 -9.17 42.36
CA ALA A 407 -19.16 -9.77 43.35
C ALA A 407 -18.36 -10.34 44.56
N ALA A 408 -17.13 -10.78 44.35
CA ALA A 408 -16.26 -11.30 45.41
C ALA A 408 -15.69 -10.19 46.31
N GLN A 409 -15.62 -8.94 45.81
CA GLN A 409 -15.16 -7.76 46.57
C GLN A 409 -16.27 -7.10 47.41
N ALA A 410 -17.54 -7.45 47.19
CA ALA A 410 -18.69 -6.93 47.92
C ALA A 410 -19.00 -7.82 49.12
N ASP A 411 -19.11 -7.22 50.32
CA ASP A 411 -19.24 -7.92 51.63
C ASP A 411 -20.69 -8.35 51.98
N SER A 412 -21.59 -8.61 51.01
CA SER A 412 -22.95 -9.00 51.32
C SER A 412 -23.21 -10.49 51.03
N THR A 413 -24.12 -11.11 51.82
CA THR A 413 -24.48 -12.52 51.65
C THR A 413 -25.14 -12.83 50.28
N GLU A 414 -25.81 -11.84 49.67
CA GLU A 414 -26.40 -11.94 48.33
C GLU A 414 -25.33 -11.95 47.26
N ASP A 415 -24.21 -11.26 47.44
CA ASP A 415 -23.11 -11.22 46.47
C ASP A 415 -22.28 -12.52 46.47
N TYR A 416 -22.20 -13.21 47.62
CA TYR A 416 -21.62 -14.54 47.70
C TYR A 416 -22.44 -15.60 46.91
N GLN A 417 -23.78 -15.49 46.93
CA GLN A 417 -24.62 -16.36 46.11
C GLN A 417 -24.45 -16.10 44.62
N LYS A 418 -24.42 -14.80 44.24
CA LYS A 418 -24.11 -14.42 42.83
C LYS A 418 -22.76 -14.89 42.39
N ALA A 419 -21.72 -14.77 43.23
CA ALA A 419 -20.39 -15.26 42.94
C ALA A 419 -20.34 -16.80 42.73
N ALA A 420 -21.15 -17.56 43.47
CA ALA A 420 -21.29 -19.01 43.31
C ALA A 420 -22.00 -19.37 42.00
N GLU A 421 -23.04 -18.63 41.60
CA GLU A 421 -23.74 -18.81 40.31
C GLU A 421 -22.79 -18.47 39.14
N LEU A 422 -22.05 -17.36 39.22
CA LEU A 422 -21.08 -16.97 38.23
C LEU A 422 -19.93 -17.98 38.11
N LYS A 423 -19.53 -18.62 39.22
CA LYS A 423 -18.54 -19.73 39.18
C LYS A 423 -19.07 -20.94 38.44
N THR A 424 -20.33 -21.27 38.60
CA THR A 424 -20.97 -22.38 37.85
C THR A 424 -21.02 -22.06 36.36
N GLN A 425 -21.35 -20.80 35.99
CA GLN A 425 -21.33 -20.36 34.59
C GLN A 425 -19.89 -20.38 34.01
N GLU A 426 -18.88 -19.94 34.79
CA GLU A 426 -17.47 -20.03 34.40
C GLU A 426 -17.07 -21.48 34.08
N CYS A 427 -17.44 -22.44 34.93
CA CYS A 427 -17.14 -23.85 34.72
C CYS A 427 -17.83 -24.41 33.45
N ALA A 428 -19.09 -24.04 33.22
CA ALA A 428 -19.83 -24.45 32.03
C ALA A 428 -19.22 -23.88 30.73
N LEU A 429 -18.79 -22.61 30.75
CA LEU A 429 -18.10 -21.96 29.62
C LEU A 429 -16.74 -22.60 29.35
N LEU A 430 -15.96 -22.90 30.40
CA LEU A 430 -14.69 -23.61 30.26
C LEU A 430 -14.85 -25.01 29.65
N GLU A 431 -15.89 -25.75 30.04
CA GLU A 431 -16.21 -27.05 29.45
C GLU A 431 -16.61 -26.91 27.98
N GLN A 432 -17.40 -25.92 27.62
CA GLN A 432 -17.75 -25.64 26.22
C GLN A 432 -16.51 -25.29 25.39
N ILE A 433 -15.62 -24.43 25.90
CA ILE A 433 -14.37 -24.05 25.28
C ILE A 433 -13.48 -25.28 25.07
N ASP A 434 -13.34 -26.14 26.09
CA ASP A 434 -12.51 -27.36 26.00
C ASP A 434 -13.08 -28.36 24.98
N ASN A 435 -14.40 -28.52 24.94
CA ASN A 435 -15.07 -29.37 23.95
C ASN A 435 -14.91 -28.84 22.53
N LEU A 436 -14.99 -27.51 22.33
CA LEU A 436 -14.77 -26.85 21.06
C LEU A 436 -13.32 -27.02 20.62
N LYS A 437 -12.35 -26.77 21.49
CA LYS A 437 -10.91 -26.96 21.22
C LYS A 437 -10.57 -28.40 20.84
N LYS A 438 -11.17 -29.41 21.47
CA LYS A 438 -10.97 -30.82 21.13
C LYS A 438 -11.54 -31.20 19.77
N ARG A 439 -12.59 -30.50 19.32
CA ARG A 439 -13.25 -30.73 18.03
C ARG A 439 -12.57 -29.98 16.89
N MET A 440 -11.98 -28.82 17.19
CA MET A 440 -11.27 -28.00 16.21
C MET A 440 -10.03 -28.73 15.71
N GLN A 441 -9.96 -28.93 14.39
CA GLN A 441 -8.74 -29.36 13.72
C GLN A 441 -8.21 -28.20 12.87
N PRO A 442 -6.90 -27.94 12.90
CA PRO A 442 -6.32 -26.88 12.06
C PRO A 442 -6.60 -27.21 10.60
N LYS A 443 -7.12 -26.22 9.86
CA LYS A 443 -7.39 -26.33 8.44
C LYS A 443 -6.08 -26.29 7.65
N ASP A 444 -6.00 -27.09 6.59
CA ASP A 444 -4.82 -27.08 5.72
C ASP A 444 -4.89 -25.89 4.74
N LEU A 445 -3.82 -25.14 4.64
CA LEU A 445 -3.66 -24.09 3.62
C LEU A 445 -3.54 -24.76 2.23
N THR A 446 -4.34 -24.31 1.28
CA THR A 446 -4.36 -24.89 -0.07
C THR A 446 -3.70 -23.97 -1.11
N THR A 447 -3.30 -24.54 -2.25
CA THR A 447 -2.81 -23.76 -3.41
C THR A 447 -3.86 -22.78 -3.92
N GLN A 448 -5.13 -23.12 -3.80
CA GLN A 448 -6.24 -22.26 -4.21
C GLN A 448 -6.33 -20.99 -3.36
N ASP A 449 -6.09 -21.09 -2.05
CA ASP A 449 -6.12 -19.92 -1.16
C ASP A 449 -5.01 -18.94 -1.51
N ILE A 450 -3.79 -19.46 -1.79
CA ILE A 450 -2.66 -18.65 -2.25
C ILE A 450 -2.97 -17.97 -3.58
N ALA A 451 -3.49 -18.73 -4.53
CA ALA A 451 -3.85 -18.20 -5.84
C ALA A 451 -4.89 -17.09 -5.74
N ASN A 452 -5.91 -17.26 -4.87
CA ASN A 452 -6.93 -16.24 -4.63
C ASN A 452 -6.35 -14.95 -4.03
N VAL A 453 -5.32 -15.04 -3.16
CA VAL A 453 -4.64 -13.85 -2.61
C VAL A 453 -3.86 -13.13 -3.71
N ILE A 454 -3.05 -13.86 -4.46
CA ILE A 454 -2.25 -13.29 -5.56
C ILE A 454 -3.16 -12.66 -6.62
N GLU A 455 -4.29 -13.29 -6.94
CA GLU A 455 -5.28 -12.75 -7.87
C GLU A 455 -5.92 -11.45 -7.34
N SER A 456 -6.19 -11.37 -6.04
CA SER A 456 -6.72 -10.14 -5.43
C SER A 456 -5.75 -8.97 -5.54
N TRP A 457 -4.44 -9.21 -5.42
CA TRP A 457 -3.39 -8.19 -5.50
C TRP A 457 -3.05 -7.79 -6.94
N THR A 458 -2.83 -8.81 -7.77
CA THR A 458 -2.30 -8.60 -9.13
C THR A 458 -3.41 -8.51 -10.18
N LYS A 459 -4.62 -8.93 -9.85
CA LYS A 459 -5.75 -9.13 -10.78
C LYS A 459 -5.42 -10.15 -11.91
N ILE A 460 -4.37 -10.95 -11.72
CA ILE A 460 -3.98 -12.01 -12.65
C ILE A 460 -4.61 -13.31 -12.15
N PRO A 461 -5.44 -14.00 -12.93
CA PRO A 461 -5.96 -15.32 -12.57
C PRO A 461 -4.80 -16.31 -12.52
N VAL A 462 -4.39 -16.67 -11.31
CA VAL A 462 -3.21 -17.52 -11.03
C VAL A 462 -3.58 -18.99 -10.99
N ASN A 463 -4.86 -19.28 -10.84
CA ASN A 463 -5.37 -20.65 -10.84
C ASN A 463 -4.91 -21.36 -12.10
N LYS A 464 -4.32 -22.55 -11.94
CA LYS A 464 -4.02 -23.45 -13.08
C LYS A 464 -5.26 -23.47 -13.95
N ILE A 465 -5.06 -23.39 -15.28
CA ILE A 465 -6.11 -23.42 -16.29
C ILE A 465 -7.22 -24.35 -15.80
N THR A 466 -8.28 -23.75 -15.28
CA THR A 466 -9.43 -24.51 -14.80
C THR A 466 -10.04 -25.21 -16.00
N GLU A 467 -10.79 -26.30 -15.80
CA GLU A 467 -11.50 -26.93 -16.92
C GLU A 467 -12.36 -25.92 -17.70
N GLU A 468 -12.85 -24.88 -17.02
CA GLU A 468 -13.58 -23.78 -17.64
C GLU A 468 -12.71 -22.90 -18.52
N GLU A 469 -11.47 -22.55 -18.08
CA GLU A 469 -10.52 -21.80 -18.92
C GLU A 469 -10.04 -22.63 -20.11
N THR A 470 -9.82 -23.92 -19.92
CA THR A 470 -9.51 -24.82 -21.02
C THR A 470 -10.63 -24.83 -22.05
N LYS A 471 -11.88 -24.92 -21.62
CA LYS A 471 -13.05 -24.83 -22.52
C LYS A 471 -13.15 -23.48 -23.21
N LYS A 472 -12.89 -22.36 -22.49
CA LYS A 472 -12.86 -21.01 -23.09
C LYS A 472 -11.77 -20.90 -24.16
N LEU A 473 -10.56 -21.40 -23.89
CA LEU A 473 -9.46 -21.37 -24.86
C LEU A 473 -9.71 -22.28 -26.07
N LEU A 474 -10.37 -23.42 -25.89
CA LEU A 474 -10.77 -24.29 -27.00
C LEU A 474 -11.84 -23.62 -27.87
N ASN A 475 -12.80 -22.96 -27.28
CA ASN A 475 -13.92 -22.30 -27.97
C ASN A 475 -13.61 -20.83 -28.33
N LEU A 476 -12.35 -20.38 -28.17
CA LEU A 476 -11.97 -18.97 -28.39
C LEU A 476 -12.29 -18.50 -29.80
N GLU A 477 -12.06 -19.32 -30.81
CA GLU A 477 -12.37 -19.04 -32.22
C GLU A 477 -13.88 -18.79 -32.41
N ASP A 478 -14.71 -19.73 -31.94
CA ASP A 478 -16.16 -19.62 -32.07
C ASP A 478 -16.71 -18.39 -31.34
N ASN A 479 -16.15 -18.07 -30.18
CA ASN A 479 -16.55 -16.90 -29.43
C ASN A 479 -16.13 -15.59 -30.12
N LEU A 480 -14.94 -15.53 -30.68
CA LEU A 480 -14.50 -14.37 -31.44
C LEU A 480 -15.34 -14.17 -32.72
N HIS A 481 -15.73 -15.26 -33.40
CA HIS A 481 -16.61 -15.19 -34.56
C HIS A 481 -18.03 -14.71 -34.28
N LYS A 482 -18.52 -14.77 -33.02
CA LYS A 482 -19.80 -14.14 -32.64
C LYS A 482 -19.78 -12.61 -32.79
N ARG A 483 -18.60 -11.99 -32.68
CA ARG A 483 -18.43 -10.52 -32.77
C ARG A 483 -17.71 -10.10 -34.07
N ILE A 484 -16.84 -10.94 -34.59
CA ILE A 484 -16.02 -10.64 -35.76
C ILE A 484 -16.57 -11.41 -36.95
N ILE A 485 -17.12 -10.67 -37.89
CA ILE A 485 -17.64 -11.25 -39.12
C ILE A 485 -16.53 -11.32 -40.17
N GLY A 486 -16.41 -12.49 -40.78
CA GLY A 486 -15.33 -12.78 -41.71
C GLY A 486 -14.00 -12.92 -40.96
N GLN A 487 -12.89 -12.57 -41.66
CA GLN A 487 -11.52 -12.55 -41.09
C GLN A 487 -11.09 -13.89 -40.47
N ASN A 488 -11.51 -15.02 -41.05
CA ASN A 488 -11.30 -16.34 -40.49
C ASN A 488 -9.81 -16.65 -40.21
N GLU A 489 -8.93 -16.35 -41.16
CA GLU A 489 -7.50 -16.59 -41.01
C GLU A 489 -6.90 -15.72 -39.86
N ALA A 490 -7.39 -14.50 -39.72
CA ALA A 490 -6.92 -13.61 -38.65
C ALA A 490 -7.36 -14.12 -37.24
N VAL A 491 -8.61 -14.56 -37.10
CA VAL A 491 -9.13 -15.13 -35.86
C VAL A 491 -8.41 -16.43 -35.51
N GLU A 492 -8.20 -17.32 -36.50
CA GLU A 492 -7.49 -18.58 -36.30
C GLU A 492 -6.03 -18.35 -35.87
N ALA A 493 -5.30 -17.45 -36.56
CA ALA A 493 -3.89 -17.14 -36.24
C ALA A 493 -3.73 -16.60 -34.81
N VAL A 494 -4.59 -15.65 -34.42
CA VAL A 494 -4.59 -15.07 -33.07
C VAL A 494 -4.93 -16.14 -32.04
N SER A 495 -5.99 -16.92 -32.24
CA SER A 495 -6.41 -17.95 -31.31
C SER A 495 -5.34 -19.04 -31.12
N ARG A 496 -4.68 -19.44 -32.18
CA ARG A 496 -3.58 -20.41 -32.15
C ARG A 496 -2.39 -19.88 -31.36
N ALA A 497 -1.99 -18.64 -31.60
CA ALA A 497 -0.87 -18.01 -30.89
C ALA A 497 -1.17 -17.83 -29.38
N ILE A 498 -2.37 -17.42 -29.03
CA ILE A 498 -2.82 -17.30 -27.63
C ILE A 498 -2.83 -18.66 -26.93
N ARG A 499 -3.40 -19.70 -27.56
CA ARG A 499 -3.38 -21.07 -27.03
C ARG A 499 -1.95 -21.55 -26.78
N ARG A 500 -1.04 -21.37 -27.75
CA ARG A 500 0.38 -21.76 -27.64
C ARG A 500 1.07 -21.06 -26.45
N ASN A 501 0.78 -19.77 -26.24
CA ASN A 501 1.37 -19.00 -25.15
C ASN A 501 0.83 -19.46 -23.78
N ARG A 502 -0.49 -19.69 -23.67
CA ARG A 502 -1.14 -20.08 -22.40
C ARG A 502 -0.76 -21.49 -21.93
N VAL A 503 -0.56 -22.41 -22.82
CA VAL A 503 -0.12 -23.79 -22.48
C VAL A 503 1.34 -23.82 -21.99
N GLY A 504 2.07 -22.71 -22.12
CA GLY A 504 3.44 -22.62 -21.60
C GLY A 504 4.49 -23.32 -22.46
N LEU A 505 4.20 -23.60 -23.74
CA LEU A 505 5.14 -24.19 -24.68
C LEU A 505 6.25 -23.21 -25.10
N LYS A 506 6.14 -21.93 -24.77
CA LYS A 506 7.22 -20.95 -24.95
C LYS A 506 8.12 -20.95 -23.72
N SER A 507 9.42 -21.18 -23.93
CA SER A 507 10.44 -21.11 -22.87
C SER A 507 10.86 -19.68 -22.52
N THR A 508 10.35 -18.67 -23.21
CA THR A 508 10.74 -17.27 -23.05
C THR A 508 9.64 -16.47 -22.36
N LYS A 509 10.04 -15.61 -21.43
CA LYS A 509 9.20 -14.66 -20.69
C LYS A 509 8.69 -13.48 -21.56
N ARG A 510 8.35 -13.71 -22.82
CA ARG A 510 7.95 -12.70 -23.79
C ARG A 510 6.44 -12.61 -23.90
N PRO A 511 5.85 -11.39 -23.96
CA PRO A 511 4.45 -11.22 -24.25
C PRO A 511 4.10 -11.72 -25.66
N PRO A 512 2.91 -12.30 -25.89
CA PRO A 512 2.43 -12.56 -27.25
C PRO A 512 2.24 -11.23 -27.98
N SER A 513 2.76 -11.16 -29.20
CA SER A 513 2.84 -9.93 -29.97
C SER A 513 2.29 -10.11 -31.39
N PHE A 514 1.44 -9.18 -31.82
CA PHE A 514 0.74 -9.21 -33.09
C PHE A 514 0.88 -7.88 -33.84
N ILE A 515 1.03 -7.95 -35.16
CA ILE A 515 0.77 -6.81 -36.05
C ILE A 515 -0.49 -7.12 -36.88
N PHE A 516 -1.52 -6.30 -36.74
CA PHE A 516 -2.74 -6.34 -37.54
C PHE A 516 -2.62 -5.38 -38.72
N VAL A 517 -2.57 -5.90 -39.92
CA VAL A 517 -2.37 -5.14 -41.15
C VAL A 517 -3.60 -5.22 -42.03
N GLY A 518 -4.02 -4.12 -42.61
CA GLY A 518 -5.13 -4.12 -43.55
C GLY A 518 -5.80 -2.76 -43.69
N PRO A 519 -6.81 -2.65 -44.56
CA PRO A 519 -7.56 -1.40 -44.76
C PRO A 519 -8.20 -0.87 -43.51
N THR A 520 -8.60 0.38 -43.51
CA THR A 520 -9.34 0.99 -42.42
C THR A 520 -10.75 0.38 -42.32
N GLY A 521 -11.25 0.13 -41.12
CA GLY A 521 -12.64 -0.30 -40.89
C GLY A 521 -12.94 -1.78 -41.18
N VAL A 522 -11.91 -2.66 -41.27
CA VAL A 522 -12.07 -4.11 -41.49
C VAL A 522 -12.19 -4.93 -40.20
N GLY A 523 -12.11 -4.30 -39.01
CA GLY A 523 -12.31 -4.99 -37.74
C GLY A 523 -11.04 -5.16 -36.87
N LYS A 524 -9.88 -4.57 -37.22
CA LYS A 524 -8.62 -4.72 -36.46
C LYS A 524 -8.77 -4.37 -34.98
N THR A 525 -9.28 -3.19 -34.68
CA THR A 525 -9.49 -2.73 -33.30
C THR A 525 -10.62 -3.51 -32.61
N GLU A 526 -11.63 -3.95 -33.37
CA GLU A 526 -12.74 -4.74 -32.82
C GLU A 526 -12.29 -6.14 -32.42
N LEU A 527 -11.39 -6.78 -33.18
CA LEU A 527 -10.78 -8.05 -32.79
C LEU A 527 -9.98 -7.90 -31.48
N ALA A 528 -9.24 -6.80 -31.31
CA ALA A 528 -8.55 -6.53 -30.05
C ALA A 528 -9.51 -6.40 -28.87
N LYS A 529 -10.67 -5.74 -29.06
CA LYS A 529 -11.72 -5.62 -28.01
C LYS A 529 -12.36 -6.96 -27.71
N ALA A 530 -12.73 -7.74 -28.74
CA ALA A 530 -13.31 -9.05 -28.57
C ALA A 530 -12.35 -9.97 -27.82
N LEU A 531 -11.05 -9.95 -28.19
CA LEU A 531 -10.01 -10.69 -27.49
C LEU A 531 -9.86 -10.27 -26.02
N ALA A 532 -9.93 -8.98 -25.74
CA ALA A 532 -9.86 -8.48 -24.35
C ALA A 532 -11.04 -8.98 -23.53
N TYR A 533 -12.23 -8.97 -24.10
CA TYR A 533 -13.42 -9.47 -23.41
C TYR A 533 -13.32 -10.98 -23.12
N GLU A 534 -12.91 -11.77 -24.09
CA GLU A 534 -12.79 -13.23 -23.94
C GLU A 534 -11.68 -13.64 -22.98
N MET A 535 -10.53 -12.94 -23.03
CA MET A 535 -9.36 -13.28 -22.21
C MET A 535 -9.40 -12.70 -20.81
N PHE A 536 -9.93 -11.48 -20.66
CA PHE A 536 -9.87 -10.70 -19.42
C PHE A 536 -11.23 -10.34 -18.83
N GLY A 537 -12.33 -10.78 -19.46
CA GLY A 537 -13.70 -10.55 -18.99
C GLY A 537 -14.19 -9.11 -19.14
N SER A 538 -13.38 -8.18 -19.67
CA SER A 538 -13.73 -6.77 -19.82
C SER A 538 -13.01 -6.11 -20.98
N GLU A 539 -13.74 -5.34 -21.78
CA GLU A 539 -13.13 -4.48 -22.81
C GLU A 539 -12.26 -3.35 -22.22
N LYS A 540 -12.48 -2.99 -20.94
CA LYS A 540 -11.68 -1.98 -20.24
C LYS A 540 -10.24 -2.43 -19.95
N SER A 541 -9.95 -3.72 -20.13
CA SER A 541 -8.59 -4.28 -19.99
C SER A 541 -7.69 -3.97 -21.19
N ILE A 542 -8.05 -2.98 -22.03
CA ILE A 542 -7.22 -2.49 -23.12
C ILE A 542 -6.56 -1.17 -22.72
N ILE A 543 -5.25 -1.16 -22.78
CA ILE A 543 -4.40 0.02 -22.69
C ILE A 543 -4.11 0.50 -24.12
N ARG A 544 -4.80 1.55 -24.56
CA ARG A 544 -4.66 2.06 -25.92
C ARG A 544 -3.74 3.27 -25.97
N PHE A 545 -2.84 3.25 -26.97
CA PHE A 545 -1.98 4.36 -27.37
C PHE A 545 -2.16 4.63 -28.87
N ASP A 546 -2.44 5.87 -29.22
CA ASP A 546 -2.44 6.33 -30.61
C ASP A 546 -1.03 6.80 -30.97
N MET A 547 -0.38 6.11 -31.86
CA MET A 547 1.02 6.41 -32.22
C MET A 547 1.16 7.71 -33.01
N SER A 548 0.06 8.32 -33.46
CA SER A 548 0.08 9.67 -34.01
C SER A 548 0.50 10.73 -32.98
N GLU A 549 0.33 10.47 -31.68
CA GLU A 549 0.77 11.36 -30.60
C GLU A 549 2.28 11.20 -30.29
N TYR A 550 2.93 10.18 -30.87
CA TYR A 550 4.32 9.80 -30.59
C TYR A 550 5.22 9.89 -31.85
N MET A 551 4.95 10.87 -32.71
CA MET A 551 5.70 11.12 -33.93
C MET A 551 7.04 11.82 -33.70
N GLU A 552 7.18 12.55 -32.59
CA GLU A 552 8.38 13.29 -32.24
C GLU A 552 9.30 12.50 -31.31
N SER A 553 10.62 12.72 -31.40
CA SER A 553 11.61 12.07 -30.55
C SER A 553 11.35 12.33 -29.05
N ASN A 554 10.94 13.54 -28.67
CA ASN A 554 10.65 13.90 -27.28
C ASN A 554 9.43 13.16 -26.71
N SER A 555 8.55 12.64 -27.57
CA SER A 555 7.33 11.96 -27.12
C SER A 555 7.62 10.58 -26.56
N THR A 556 8.78 9.99 -26.79
CA THR A 556 9.21 8.72 -26.17
C THR A 556 9.34 8.86 -24.64
N ALA A 557 9.75 10.03 -24.16
CA ALA A 557 9.78 10.33 -22.72
C ALA A 557 8.40 10.23 -22.05
N LYS A 558 7.31 10.45 -22.78
CA LYS A 558 5.95 10.24 -22.26
C LYS A 558 5.65 8.77 -21.97
N LEU A 559 6.25 7.84 -22.70
CA LEU A 559 6.03 6.40 -22.54
C LEU A 559 6.77 5.83 -21.33
N ILE A 560 8.03 6.23 -21.13
CA ILE A 560 8.93 5.65 -20.11
C ILE A 560 9.27 6.61 -18.97
N GLY A 561 8.88 7.90 -19.06
CA GLY A 561 9.27 8.96 -18.14
C GLY A 561 10.42 9.82 -18.67
N ALA A 562 10.52 11.06 -18.18
CA ALA A 562 11.60 11.97 -18.54
C ALA A 562 12.91 11.60 -17.80
N PRO A 563 14.08 11.75 -18.44
CA PRO A 563 15.36 11.52 -17.77
C PRO A 563 15.63 12.58 -16.67
N PRO A 564 16.51 12.28 -15.70
CA PRO A 564 16.83 13.20 -14.62
C PRO A 564 17.28 14.57 -15.14
N GLY A 565 16.74 15.64 -14.55
CA GLY A 565 17.06 17.03 -14.92
C GLY A 565 16.17 17.66 -15.99
N TYR A 566 15.22 16.92 -16.55
CA TYR A 566 14.21 17.46 -17.46
C TYR A 566 12.88 17.73 -16.74
N VAL A 567 12.13 18.70 -17.24
CA VAL A 567 10.76 19.00 -16.74
C VAL A 567 9.88 17.77 -16.92
N GLY A 568 9.18 17.35 -15.85
CA GLY A 568 8.37 16.14 -15.86
C GLY A 568 9.10 14.86 -15.42
N TYR A 569 10.28 14.98 -14.80
CA TYR A 569 11.00 13.81 -14.24
C TYR A 569 10.19 13.06 -13.17
N ASP A 570 9.41 13.80 -12.38
CA ASP A 570 8.54 13.22 -11.35
C ASP A 570 7.28 12.56 -11.93
N ASP A 571 6.95 12.84 -13.20
CA ASP A 571 5.84 12.21 -13.91
C ASP A 571 6.27 10.80 -14.37
N ALA A 572 5.54 9.79 -13.91
CA ALA A 572 5.77 8.42 -14.32
C ALA A 572 5.47 8.21 -15.82
N GLY A 573 6.19 7.30 -16.48
CA GLY A 573 5.95 6.97 -17.88
C GLY A 573 4.54 6.39 -18.10
N GLN A 574 3.81 6.89 -19.07
CA GLN A 574 2.42 6.49 -19.32
C GLN A 574 2.26 5.00 -19.62
N LEU A 575 3.19 4.41 -20.37
CA LEU A 575 3.16 2.98 -20.70
C LEU A 575 3.51 2.14 -19.47
N THR A 576 4.61 2.47 -18.80
CA THR A 576 5.12 1.72 -17.64
C THR A 576 4.14 1.78 -16.48
N GLU A 577 3.57 2.95 -16.20
CA GLU A 577 2.61 3.12 -15.10
C GLU A 577 1.28 2.39 -15.36
N ARG A 578 0.72 2.51 -16.58
CA ARG A 578 -0.55 1.83 -16.91
C ARG A 578 -0.40 0.31 -16.87
N VAL A 579 0.74 -0.23 -17.33
CA VAL A 579 1.02 -1.68 -17.27
C VAL A 579 1.26 -2.12 -15.82
N LYS A 580 1.98 -1.33 -15.01
CA LYS A 580 2.17 -1.60 -13.59
C LYS A 580 0.84 -1.69 -12.83
N ARG A 581 -0.12 -0.80 -13.16
CA ARG A 581 -1.47 -0.82 -12.56
C ARG A 581 -2.36 -1.95 -13.09
N ASN A 582 -2.17 -2.34 -14.35
CA ASN A 582 -2.97 -3.37 -15.01
C ASN A 582 -2.05 -4.33 -15.78
N PRO A 583 -1.34 -5.22 -15.08
CA PRO A 583 -0.38 -6.13 -15.69
C PRO A 583 -1.03 -7.22 -16.56
N TYR A 584 -2.34 -7.44 -16.43
CA TYR A 584 -3.12 -8.40 -17.17
C TYR A 584 -4.05 -7.68 -18.14
N SER A 585 -3.51 -7.26 -19.28
CA SER A 585 -4.18 -6.37 -20.23
C SER A 585 -3.69 -6.55 -21.67
N ILE A 586 -4.45 -5.99 -22.62
CA ILE A 586 -4.00 -5.81 -24.00
C ILE A 586 -3.40 -4.41 -24.15
N ILE A 587 -2.19 -4.34 -24.67
CA ILE A 587 -1.57 -3.08 -25.09
C ILE A 587 -1.84 -2.93 -26.58
N LEU A 588 -2.69 -1.96 -26.91
CA LEU A 588 -3.04 -1.65 -28.30
C LEU A 588 -2.29 -0.40 -28.75
N LEU A 589 -1.35 -0.58 -29.67
CA LEU A 589 -0.60 0.48 -30.33
C LEU A 589 -1.24 0.75 -31.70
N ASP A 590 -2.06 1.79 -31.79
CA ASP A 590 -2.82 2.10 -33.00
C ASP A 590 -1.98 2.94 -33.97
N GLU A 591 -2.02 2.65 -35.28
CA GLU A 591 -1.25 3.30 -36.35
C GLU A 591 0.27 3.33 -36.10
N ILE A 592 0.84 2.14 -35.80
CA ILE A 592 2.24 1.99 -35.42
C ILE A 592 3.24 2.56 -36.43
N GLU A 593 2.88 2.63 -37.72
CA GLU A 593 3.70 3.23 -38.78
C GLU A 593 3.97 4.72 -38.59
N LYS A 594 3.19 5.42 -37.74
CA LYS A 594 3.38 6.84 -37.45
C LYS A 594 4.35 7.10 -36.31
N ALA A 595 4.69 6.09 -35.53
CA ALA A 595 5.57 6.23 -34.37
C ALA A 595 7.00 6.64 -34.77
N HIS A 596 7.64 7.46 -33.93
CA HIS A 596 9.06 7.77 -34.09
C HIS A 596 9.93 6.53 -33.94
N ASN A 597 11.10 6.50 -34.59
CA ASN A 597 12.02 5.37 -34.54
C ASN A 597 12.44 4.94 -33.13
N ASP A 598 12.54 5.87 -32.20
CA ASP A 598 12.90 5.57 -30.81
C ASP A 598 11.83 4.75 -30.06
N VAL A 599 10.55 4.84 -30.46
CA VAL A 599 9.48 3.99 -29.93
C VAL A 599 9.75 2.52 -30.24
N PHE A 600 10.24 2.23 -31.47
CA PHE A 600 10.58 0.84 -31.84
C PHE A 600 11.73 0.29 -31.01
N ASN A 601 12.71 1.13 -30.62
CA ASN A 601 13.80 0.71 -29.75
C ASN A 601 13.30 0.31 -28.35
N ILE A 602 12.31 1.05 -27.82
CA ILE A 602 11.64 0.71 -26.55
C ILE A 602 10.86 -0.60 -26.69
N LEU A 603 10.11 -0.74 -27.78
CA LEU A 603 9.32 -1.95 -28.03
C LEU A 603 10.19 -3.18 -28.23
N LEU A 604 11.38 -3.06 -28.84
CA LEU A 604 12.34 -4.15 -28.96
C LEU A 604 12.71 -4.72 -27.58
N GLN A 605 12.97 -3.89 -26.60
CA GLN A 605 13.25 -4.34 -25.23
C GLN A 605 12.07 -5.14 -24.64
N VAL A 606 10.85 -4.65 -24.84
CA VAL A 606 9.64 -5.35 -24.36
C VAL A 606 9.44 -6.69 -25.08
N LEU A 607 9.64 -6.71 -26.39
CA LEU A 607 9.48 -7.91 -27.22
C LEU A 607 10.58 -8.96 -27.01
N ASP A 608 11.77 -8.56 -26.56
CA ASP A 608 12.89 -9.47 -26.30
C ASP A 608 12.92 -9.99 -24.87
N ASP A 609 12.90 -9.06 -23.91
CA ASP A 609 13.10 -9.36 -22.49
C ASP A 609 11.79 -9.51 -21.72
N GLY A 610 10.67 -9.11 -22.31
CA GLY A 610 9.36 -9.09 -21.61
C GLY A 610 9.28 -8.08 -20.48
N ARG A 611 10.22 -7.12 -20.42
CA ARG A 611 10.30 -6.10 -19.37
C ARG A 611 10.79 -4.77 -19.94
N LEU A 612 10.47 -3.70 -19.24
CA LEU A 612 10.90 -2.34 -19.60
C LEU A 612 11.31 -1.59 -18.33
N THR A 613 12.48 -0.94 -18.39
CA THR A 613 12.96 -0.10 -17.30
C THR A 613 12.53 1.34 -17.54
N ASP A 614 11.85 1.95 -16.57
CA ASP A 614 11.44 3.36 -16.62
C ASP A 614 12.62 4.31 -16.38
N ALA A 615 12.40 5.60 -16.59
CA ALA A 615 13.43 6.63 -16.39
C ALA A 615 13.88 6.76 -14.91
N GLN A 616 13.09 6.24 -13.96
CA GLN A 616 13.43 6.21 -12.54
C GLN A 616 14.22 4.96 -12.13
N GLY A 617 14.44 4.03 -13.08
CA GLY A 617 15.17 2.77 -12.87
C GLY A 617 14.29 1.63 -12.35
N ASN A 618 12.95 1.76 -12.33
CA ASN A 618 12.07 0.67 -11.96
C ASN A 618 11.82 -0.22 -13.17
N THR A 619 11.86 -1.52 -12.98
CA THR A 619 11.60 -2.51 -14.04
C THR A 619 10.14 -2.96 -13.98
N VAL A 620 9.43 -2.83 -15.10
CA VAL A 620 8.03 -3.23 -15.27
C VAL A 620 7.97 -4.48 -16.16
N SER A 621 7.28 -5.52 -15.70
CA SER A 621 7.09 -6.77 -16.45
C SER A 621 5.89 -6.66 -17.39
N PHE A 622 6.08 -7.16 -18.62
CA PHE A 622 5.07 -7.25 -19.68
C PHE A 622 4.67 -8.70 -19.98
N GLU A 623 5.18 -9.68 -19.22
CA GLU A 623 4.99 -11.11 -19.48
C GLU A 623 3.51 -11.53 -19.58
N ASN A 624 2.65 -10.88 -18.79
CA ASN A 624 1.22 -11.17 -18.71
C ASN A 624 0.36 -10.28 -19.63
N THR A 625 0.98 -9.41 -20.43
CA THR A 625 0.28 -8.55 -21.40
C THR A 625 0.21 -9.19 -22.77
N ILE A 626 -0.71 -8.74 -23.62
CA ILE A 626 -0.78 -9.06 -25.04
C ILE A 626 -0.52 -7.78 -25.81
N ILE A 627 0.47 -7.76 -26.70
CA ILE A 627 0.81 -6.59 -27.50
C ILE A 627 0.16 -6.71 -28.88
N ILE A 628 -0.68 -5.76 -29.22
CA ILE A 628 -1.33 -5.66 -30.53
C ILE A 628 -0.97 -4.32 -31.16
N MET A 629 -0.36 -4.35 -32.32
CA MET A 629 -0.03 -3.18 -33.13
C MET A 629 -0.93 -3.16 -34.35
N THR A 630 -1.57 -2.03 -34.66
CA THR A 630 -2.36 -1.91 -35.89
C THR A 630 -1.60 -1.09 -36.92
N SER A 631 -1.71 -1.48 -38.18
CA SER A 631 -1.15 -0.70 -39.30
C SER A 631 -2.09 -0.67 -40.51
N ASN A 632 -2.07 0.46 -41.20
CA ASN A 632 -2.75 0.64 -42.47
C ASN A 632 -1.80 0.55 -43.65
N ALA A 633 -0.59 0.04 -43.46
CA ALA A 633 0.44 -0.09 -44.50
C ALA A 633 -0.05 -0.94 -45.67
N GLY A 634 0.26 -0.52 -46.86
CA GLY A 634 -0.12 -1.21 -48.09
C GLY A 634 -1.57 -1.10 -48.54
N SER A 635 -2.44 -0.44 -47.76
CA SER A 635 -3.87 -0.26 -48.11
C SER A 635 -4.09 0.76 -49.24
N ASN A 636 -3.16 1.69 -49.48
CA ASN A 636 -3.28 2.74 -50.48
C ASN A 636 -2.72 2.39 -51.87
N LEU A 637 -2.20 1.16 -52.04
CA LEU A 637 -1.59 0.70 -53.27
C LEU A 637 -2.60 0.19 -54.33
N ASN A 638 -3.84 0.74 -54.28
CA ASN A 638 -4.87 0.50 -55.30
C ASN A 638 -4.64 1.40 -56.54
N THR A 639 -3.52 1.31 -57.20
CA THR A 639 -3.34 1.91 -58.52
C THR A 639 -2.91 0.87 -59.54
N ASN A 640 -3.90 0.53 -60.40
CA ASN A 640 -3.67 0.05 -61.75
C ASN A 640 -2.72 -1.12 -61.99
N SER A 641 -3.01 -2.32 -61.50
CA SER A 641 -2.64 -3.48 -62.21
C SER A 641 -3.84 -3.99 -63.02
N ILE A 642 -3.89 -3.63 -64.26
CA ILE A 642 -4.71 -4.27 -65.30
C ILE A 642 -4.24 -5.73 -65.37
N GLY A 643 -4.88 -6.60 -64.66
CA GLY A 643 -4.63 -8.04 -64.64
C GLY A 643 -5.80 -8.75 -63.98
N PHE A 644 -6.55 -9.53 -64.71
CA PHE A 644 -7.59 -10.41 -64.26
C PHE A 644 -7.04 -11.36 -63.17
N GLY A 645 -7.62 -11.33 -61.98
CA GLY A 645 -7.34 -12.31 -60.91
C GLY A 645 -6.41 -11.80 -59.79
N GLY A 646 -6.78 -10.74 -59.05
CA GLY A 646 -6.15 -10.42 -57.76
C GLY A 646 -6.61 -11.38 -56.69
N THR A 647 -5.92 -12.52 -56.54
CA THR A 647 -6.14 -13.45 -55.43
C THR A 647 -5.81 -12.78 -54.09
N SER A 648 -6.54 -13.11 -53.00
CA SER A 648 -6.28 -12.65 -51.64
C SER A 648 -4.82 -12.75 -51.22
N GLU A 649 -4.10 -13.79 -51.73
CA GLU A 649 -2.67 -13.99 -51.53
C GLU A 649 -1.78 -12.88 -52.13
N ALA A 650 -2.13 -12.34 -53.31
CA ALA A 650 -1.37 -11.22 -53.89
C ALA A 650 -1.52 -9.93 -53.11
N SER A 651 -2.68 -9.71 -52.50
CA SER A 651 -2.92 -8.59 -51.56
C SER A 651 -2.11 -8.74 -50.27
N LYS A 652 -2.10 -9.94 -49.68
CA LYS A 652 -1.30 -10.24 -48.48
C LYS A 652 0.20 -10.06 -48.72
N ASN A 653 0.73 -10.56 -49.85
CA ASN A 653 2.14 -10.41 -50.19
C ASN A 653 2.53 -8.94 -50.38
N ARG A 654 1.64 -8.11 -50.93
CA ARG A 654 1.86 -6.65 -51.04
C ARG A 654 1.86 -5.96 -49.67
N MET A 655 0.94 -6.31 -48.78
CA MET A 655 0.92 -5.77 -47.43
C MET A 655 2.17 -6.15 -46.64
N LEU A 656 2.60 -7.40 -46.72
CA LEU A 656 3.84 -7.89 -46.12
C LEU A 656 5.09 -7.19 -46.72
N GLY A 657 5.11 -6.91 -48.05
CA GLY A 657 6.15 -6.12 -48.70
C GLY A 657 6.22 -4.71 -48.13
N ALA A 658 5.08 -4.01 -48.03
CA ALA A 658 4.99 -2.66 -47.48
C ALA A 658 5.46 -2.60 -46.02
N LEU A 659 5.19 -3.63 -45.22
CA LEU A 659 5.72 -3.71 -43.85
C LEU A 659 7.23 -3.81 -43.80
N LYS A 660 7.86 -4.63 -44.72
CA LYS A 660 9.31 -4.78 -44.81
C LYS A 660 10.01 -3.48 -45.20
N ASP A 661 9.32 -2.63 -45.96
CA ASP A 661 9.83 -1.31 -46.36
C ASP A 661 9.73 -0.27 -45.22
N LEU A 662 8.73 -0.41 -44.33
CA LEU A 662 8.48 0.51 -43.22
C LEU A 662 9.24 0.17 -41.95
N PHE A 663 9.40 -1.11 -41.66
CA PHE A 663 9.96 -1.58 -40.39
C PHE A 663 11.28 -2.32 -40.60
N ARG A 664 12.21 -2.13 -39.65
CA ARG A 664 13.48 -2.86 -39.66
C ARG A 664 13.25 -4.37 -39.56
N PRO A 665 14.02 -5.19 -40.28
CA PRO A 665 13.88 -6.66 -40.22
C PRO A 665 14.01 -7.20 -38.80
N GLU A 666 14.85 -6.58 -37.98
CA GLU A 666 15.05 -6.93 -36.59
C GLU A 666 13.73 -6.83 -35.77
N PHE A 667 12.95 -5.77 -35.97
CA PHE A 667 11.67 -5.57 -35.29
C PHE A 667 10.63 -6.62 -35.74
N LEU A 668 10.52 -6.85 -37.06
CA LEU A 668 9.54 -7.81 -37.58
C LEU A 668 9.85 -9.25 -37.14
N ASN A 669 11.12 -9.62 -36.97
CA ASN A 669 11.53 -10.96 -36.52
C ASN A 669 11.20 -11.21 -35.00
N ARG A 670 10.89 -10.19 -34.25
CA ARG A 670 10.53 -10.29 -32.82
C ARG A 670 9.03 -10.43 -32.57
N ILE A 671 8.24 -10.25 -33.62
CA ILE A 671 6.78 -10.33 -33.54
C ILE A 671 6.36 -11.78 -33.77
N ASP A 672 5.44 -12.27 -32.98
CA ASP A 672 4.99 -13.66 -33.02
C ASP A 672 4.15 -13.96 -34.24
N GLU A 673 3.25 -13.06 -34.63
CA GLU A 673 2.37 -13.26 -35.82
C GLU A 673 2.04 -11.92 -36.50
N ILE A 674 2.13 -11.90 -37.81
CA ILE A 674 1.66 -10.80 -38.64
C ILE A 674 0.33 -11.23 -39.25
N VAL A 675 -0.73 -10.56 -38.87
CA VAL A 675 -2.11 -10.93 -39.21
C VAL A 675 -2.64 -9.96 -40.26
N ALA A 676 -2.91 -10.47 -41.44
CA ALA A 676 -3.49 -9.68 -42.53
C ALA A 676 -5.02 -9.73 -42.47
N PHE A 677 -5.62 -8.57 -42.61
CA PHE A 677 -7.07 -8.40 -42.67
C PHE A 677 -7.50 -8.13 -44.11
N ASP A 678 -8.43 -8.91 -44.59
CA ASP A 678 -8.99 -8.77 -45.92
C ASP A 678 -10.09 -7.68 -45.96
N SER A 679 -10.34 -7.16 -47.16
CA SER A 679 -11.46 -6.26 -47.40
C SER A 679 -12.79 -7.01 -47.20
N LEU A 680 -13.78 -6.37 -46.57
CA LEU A 680 -15.09 -6.96 -46.28
C LEU A 680 -15.93 -7.08 -47.57
N THR A 681 -16.61 -8.20 -47.73
CA THR A 681 -17.60 -8.41 -48.81
C THR A 681 -18.96 -7.76 -48.41
N ASN A 682 -19.81 -7.52 -49.42
CA ASN A 682 -21.13 -6.97 -49.19
C ASN A 682 -21.98 -7.84 -48.28
N GLU A 683 -21.85 -9.16 -48.34
CA GLU A 683 -22.57 -10.10 -47.47
C GLU A 683 -22.09 -9.97 -46.02
N GLN A 684 -20.77 -9.86 -45.83
CA GLN A 684 -20.19 -9.63 -44.48
C GLN A 684 -20.59 -8.26 -43.91
N LEU A 685 -20.66 -7.23 -44.75
CA LEU A 685 -21.14 -5.91 -44.33
C LEU A 685 -22.62 -5.93 -43.90
N LEU A 686 -23.47 -6.72 -44.56
CA LEU A 686 -24.87 -6.92 -44.10
C LEU A 686 -24.95 -7.59 -42.73
N GLN A 687 -24.14 -8.63 -42.51
CA GLN A 687 -24.06 -9.27 -41.19
C GLN A 687 -23.54 -8.32 -40.09
N ILE A 688 -22.62 -7.39 -40.44
CA ILE A 688 -22.17 -6.36 -39.52
C ILE A 688 -23.29 -5.37 -39.20
N VAL A 689 -24.15 -5.02 -40.16
CA VAL A 689 -25.35 -4.20 -39.92
C VAL A 689 -26.27 -4.91 -38.93
N ASP A 690 -26.48 -6.23 -39.06
CA ASP A 690 -27.29 -7.02 -38.12
C ASP A 690 -26.73 -6.98 -36.70
N LEU A 691 -25.37 -7.10 -36.51
CA LEU A 691 -24.75 -6.98 -35.21
C LEU A 691 -24.92 -5.58 -34.62
N MET A 692 -24.73 -4.52 -35.42
CA MET A 692 -24.91 -3.14 -34.94
C MET A 692 -26.35 -2.85 -34.54
N VAL A 693 -27.34 -3.37 -35.31
CA VAL A 693 -28.77 -3.25 -34.97
C VAL A 693 -29.07 -4.04 -33.67
N SER A 694 -28.46 -5.22 -33.50
CA SER A 694 -28.58 -5.97 -32.25
C SER A 694 -28.00 -5.21 -31.04
N ASP A 695 -26.94 -4.44 -31.21
CA ASP A 695 -26.43 -3.59 -30.14
C ASP A 695 -27.37 -2.44 -29.79
N THR A 696 -27.96 -1.80 -30.82
CA THR A 696 -29.03 -0.81 -30.61
C THR A 696 -30.25 -1.44 -29.93
N GLN A 697 -30.62 -2.67 -30.32
CA GLN A 697 -31.70 -3.44 -29.67
C GLN A 697 -31.44 -3.67 -28.17
N LYS A 698 -30.21 -3.97 -27.75
CA LYS A 698 -29.88 -4.14 -26.33
C LYS A 698 -30.19 -2.89 -25.51
N VAL A 699 -29.93 -1.70 -26.07
CA VAL A 699 -30.26 -0.42 -25.42
C VAL A 699 -31.78 -0.19 -25.37
N LEU A 700 -32.50 -0.60 -26.41
CA LEU A 700 -33.96 -0.49 -26.48
C LEU A 700 -34.67 -1.48 -25.56
N ASN A 701 -34.04 -2.60 -25.23
CA ASN A 701 -34.58 -3.61 -24.29
C ASN A 701 -34.86 -3.03 -22.89
N ASP A 702 -34.09 -2.08 -22.43
CA ASP A 702 -34.33 -1.36 -21.17
C ASP A 702 -35.69 -0.64 -21.14
N ARG A 703 -36.25 -0.37 -22.34
CA ARG A 703 -37.57 0.25 -22.54
C ARG A 703 -38.62 -0.73 -23.07
N ASN A 704 -38.27 -2.01 -23.16
CA ASN A 704 -39.13 -3.04 -23.77
C ASN A 704 -39.59 -2.72 -25.19
N ILE A 705 -38.73 -2.10 -26.00
CA ILE A 705 -39.00 -1.77 -27.41
C ILE A 705 -38.26 -2.80 -28.27
N GLU A 706 -39.02 -3.42 -29.23
CA GLU A 706 -38.43 -4.36 -30.18
C GLU A 706 -38.24 -3.70 -31.53
N LEU A 707 -36.98 -3.70 -32.04
CA LEU A 707 -36.62 -3.10 -33.34
C LEU A 707 -36.35 -4.19 -34.36
N ILE A 708 -37.06 -4.15 -35.49
CA ILE A 708 -36.91 -5.07 -36.60
C ILE A 708 -36.66 -4.31 -37.89
N LEU A 709 -35.50 -4.56 -38.54
CA LEU A 709 -35.23 -4.04 -39.86
C LEU A 709 -35.50 -5.07 -40.95
N THR A 710 -36.22 -4.68 -42.00
CA THR A 710 -36.38 -5.54 -43.17
C THR A 710 -35.06 -5.61 -43.96
N ASP A 711 -34.88 -6.67 -44.77
CA ASP A 711 -33.69 -6.85 -45.58
C ASP A 711 -33.48 -5.72 -46.62
N GLU A 712 -34.58 -5.12 -47.08
CA GLU A 712 -34.51 -3.96 -47.96
C GLU A 712 -34.01 -2.71 -47.22
N ALA A 713 -34.44 -2.49 -45.97
CA ALA A 713 -33.93 -1.41 -45.10
C ALA A 713 -32.46 -1.59 -44.78
N LYS A 714 -32.00 -2.81 -44.48
CA LYS A 714 -30.58 -3.12 -44.25
C LYS A 714 -29.72 -2.83 -45.49
N LYS A 715 -30.22 -3.19 -46.68
CA LYS A 715 -29.53 -2.86 -47.96
C LYS A 715 -29.48 -1.38 -48.21
N TYR A 716 -30.51 -0.63 -47.86
CA TYR A 716 -30.51 0.83 -47.95
C TYR A 716 -29.44 1.44 -47.03
N VAL A 717 -29.40 1.05 -45.76
CA VAL A 717 -28.37 1.51 -44.82
C VAL A 717 -26.97 1.17 -45.34
N LEU A 718 -26.81 -0.05 -45.89
CA LEU A 718 -25.54 -0.46 -46.50
C LEU A 718 -25.17 0.46 -47.65
N THR A 719 -26.10 0.75 -48.60
CA THR A 719 -25.83 1.59 -49.78
C THR A 719 -25.43 3.02 -49.39
N LYS A 720 -26.10 3.61 -48.37
CA LYS A 720 -25.80 4.96 -47.88
C LYS A 720 -24.56 5.00 -46.99
N GLY A 721 -24.20 3.87 -46.35
CA GLY A 721 -23.08 3.75 -45.43
C GLY A 721 -21.85 3.05 -45.99
N THR A 722 -21.87 2.59 -47.26
CA THR A 722 -20.72 1.87 -47.84
C THR A 722 -19.82 2.82 -48.61
N ASP A 723 -18.55 2.89 -48.17
CA ASP A 723 -17.45 3.40 -48.94
C ASP A 723 -16.36 2.32 -48.98
N LEU A 724 -16.11 1.77 -50.13
CA LEU A 724 -15.14 0.69 -50.34
C LEU A 724 -13.73 1.02 -49.83
N LYS A 725 -13.41 2.31 -49.61
CA LYS A 725 -12.13 2.78 -49.08
C LYS A 725 -12.08 2.77 -47.56
N TYR A 726 -13.26 2.91 -46.87
CA TYR A 726 -13.33 3.09 -45.41
C TYR A 726 -13.98 1.93 -44.65
N GLY A 727 -14.34 0.85 -45.33
CA GLY A 727 -14.89 -0.37 -44.75
C GLY A 727 -16.19 -0.16 -43.98
N ALA A 728 -16.34 -0.78 -42.81
CA ALA A 728 -17.52 -0.71 -41.99
C ALA A 728 -17.65 0.57 -41.13
N ARG A 729 -16.62 1.43 -41.10
CA ARG A 729 -16.63 2.64 -40.25
C ARG A 729 -17.76 3.65 -40.63
N PRO A 730 -18.07 3.89 -41.89
CA PRO A 730 -19.20 4.75 -42.29
C PRO A 730 -20.57 4.13 -41.99
N LEU A 731 -20.69 2.79 -41.93
CA LEU A 731 -21.94 2.09 -41.61
C LEU A 731 -22.49 2.48 -40.24
N ARG A 732 -21.63 2.59 -39.23
CA ARG A 732 -22.07 3.03 -37.90
C ARG A 732 -22.69 4.41 -37.91
N ARG A 733 -22.13 5.34 -38.69
CA ARG A 733 -22.68 6.69 -38.88
C ARG A 733 -24.00 6.63 -39.63
N ALA A 734 -24.13 5.72 -40.61
CA ALA A 734 -25.35 5.54 -41.33
C ALA A 734 -26.48 5.01 -40.44
N ILE A 735 -26.20 3.99 -39.62
CA ILE A 735 -27.15 3.46 -38.62
C ILE A 735 -27.53 4.57 -37.66
N GLN A 736 -26.57 5.28 -37.10
CA GLN A 736 -26.86 6.42 -36.20
C GLN A 736 -27.77 7.43 -36.82
N ARG A 737 -27.44 7.91 -38.02
CA ARG A 737 -28.19 8.97 -38.70
C ARG A 737 -29.57 8.55 -39.21
N TYR A 738 -29.70 7.34 -39.74
CA TYR A 738 -30.92 6.90 -40.40
C TYR A 738 -31.83 6.00 -39.53
N VAL A 739 -31.30 5.48 -38.42
CA VAL A 739 -32.07 4.59 -37.53
C VAL A 739 -32.14 5.18 -36.11
N GLU A 740 -30.99 5.46 -35.47
CA GLU A 740 -30.98 5.89 -34.07
C GLU A 740 -31.53 7.29 -33.85
N ASP A 741 -31.21 8.24 -34.74
CA ASP A 741 -31.70 9.61 -34.64
C ASP A 741 -33.23 9.66 -34.79
N GLU A 742 -33.80 8.95 -35.80
CA GLU A 742 -35.25 8.87 -36.01
C GLU A 742 -35.96 8.18 -34.84
N LEU A 743 -35.40 7.06 -34.31
CA LEU A 743 -35.95 6.41 -33.12
C LEU A 743 -35.93 7.36 -31.91
N SER A 744 -34.86 8.13 -31.75
CA SER A 744 -34.76 9.11 -30.68
C SER A 744 -35.83 10.20 -30.80
N ASP A 745 -36.06 10.72 -31.99
CA ASP A 745 -37.10 11.70 -32.24
C ASP A 745 -38.50 11.15 -31.95
N MET A 746 -38.80 9.90 -32.35
CA MET A 746 -40.09 9.24 -32.06
C MET A 746 -40.27 9.01 -30.55
N ILE A 747 -39.23 8.69 -29.83
CA ILE A 747 -39.27 8.53 -28.35
C ILE A 747 -39.55 9.90 -27.70
N LEU A 748 -38.84 10.97 -28.13
CA LEU A 748 -39.02 12.32 -27.60
C LEU A 748 -40.41 12.89 -27.87
N LYS A 749 -40.98 12.59 -29.05
CA LYS A 749 -42.36 12.98 -29.43
C LYS A 749 -43.42 12.13 -28.74
N SER A 750 -43.03 11.13 -27.94
CA SER A 750 -43.93 10.17 -27.28
C SER A 750 -44.76 9.30 -28.24
N GLU A 751 -44.36 9.25 -29.51
CA GLU A 751 -44.98 8.36 -30.50
C GLU A 751 -44.61 6.89 -30.24
N LEU A 752 -43.37 6.68 -29.77
CA LEU A 752 -42.88 5.35 -29.39
C LEU A 752 -42.87 5.20 -27.85
N THR A 753 -43.82 4.41 -27.34
CA THR A 753 -43.98 4.12 -25.92
C THR A 753 -43.42 2.72 -25.57
N ASN A 754 -43.16 2.46 -24.29
CA ASN A 754 -42.65 1.20 -23.81
C ASN A 754 -43.58 0.01 -24.20
N GLY A 755 -42.98 -1.11 -24.63
CA GLY A 755 -43.69 -2.32 -24.97
C GLY A 755 -44.16 -2.42 -26.44
N LYS A 756 -43.74 -1.51 -27.28
CA LYS A 756 -44.10 -1.50 -28.71
C LYS A 756 -43.02 -2.12 -29.59
N LYS A 757 -43.41 -2.58 -30.78
CA LYS A 757 -42.50 -3.07 -31.81
C LYS A 757 -42.40 -2.05 -32.91
N VAL A 758 -41.18 -1.82 -33.40
CA VAL A 758 -40.89 -0.91 -34.52
C VAL A 758 -40.37 -1.74 -35.70
N LEU A 759 -41.12 -1.77 -36.77
CA LEU A 759 -40.70 -2.35 -38.03
C LEU A 759 -40.20 -1.25 -38.96
N VAL A 760 -38.95 -1.35 -39.37
CA VAL A 760 -38.30 -0.38 -40.28
C VAL A 760 -38.29 -0.96 -41.69
N GLU A 761 -38.95 -0.29 -42.58
CA GLU A 761 -39.07 -0.66 -43.99
C GLU A 761 -38.46 0.42 -44.91
N TYR A 762 -38.03 0.05 -46.11
CA TYR A 762 -37.52 0.95 -47.10
C TYR A 762 -38.62 1.34 -48.10
N ASP A 763 -38.92 2.64 -48.19
CA ASP A 763 -39.79 3.19 -49.21
C ASP A 763 -38.97 3.59 -50.45
N LYS A 764 -39.24 2.85 -51.55
CA LYS A 764 -38.56 3.07 -52.84
C LYS A 764 -38.99 4.38 -53.54
N GLU A 765 -40.17 4.90 -53.26
CA GLU A 765 -40.67 6.09 -53.91
C GLU A 765 -40.06 7.36 -53.28
N GLN A 766 -39.87 7.33 -51.96
CA GLN A 766 -39.33 8.50 -51.21
C GLN A 766 -37.84 8.39 -50.94
N ASP A 767 -37.16 7.27 -51.26
CA ASP A 767 -35.76 6.96 -50.93
C ASP A 767 -35.46 7.19 -49.46
N LYS A 768 -36.35 6.72 -48.54
CA LYS A 768 -36.26 6.88 -47.08
C LYS A 768 -36.68 5.61 -46.36
N LEU A 769 -36.22 5.54 -45.08
CA LEU A 769 -36.72 4.55 -44.15
C LEU A 769 -38.04 5.00 -43.52
N VAL A 770 -38.99 4.10 -43.45
CA VAL A 770 -40.31 4.30 -42.82
C VAL A 770 -40.38 3.42 -41.58
N PHE A 771 -40.79 4.03 -40.46
CA PHE A 771 -40.90 3.37 -39.16
C PHE A 771 -42.37 3.07 -38.84
N ASN A 772 -42.74 1.82 -38.88
CA ASN A 772 -44.09 1.36 -38.57
C ASN A 772 -44.17 0.86 -37.14
N ILE A 773 -44.94 1.53 -36.29
CA ILE A 773 -45.15 1.13 -34.88
C ILE A 773 -46.27 0.11 -34.80
N GLN A 774 -45.98 -1.06 -34.21
CA GLN A 774 -46.95 -2.13 -33.99
C GLN A 774 -47.22 -2.34 -32.49
#